data_4b10c8e3584dbc6da5629225efd83338
#
_entry.id   4b10c8e3584dbc6da5629225efd83338
#
_cell.length_a   1.000
_cell.length_b   1.000
_cell.length_c   1.000
_cell.angle_alpha   90.00
_cell.angle_beta   90.00
_cell.angle_gamma   90.00
#
_symmetry.space_group_name_H-M   'P 1'
#
loop_
_entity.id
_entity.type
_entity.pdbx_description
1 polymer ?
#
loop_
_entity_poly.entity_id
_entity_poly.type
_entity_poly.pdbx_seq_one_letter_code
_entity_poly.pdbx_strand_id
1 'polypeptide(L)'
;MSIPKLSRRQFLALSAATAGVAALGSRFVPLPQTITPAGAAEPSLSEGQWIPTCCHMCGGTSGILCNVVNGRVAKIKPNTDNPIGLANVSSDYWQHKSEGAAMCPKGNAGIFTLYDPDRVKKPLKRTNPEKGKGVDPKWKEISWDEALDEIAAKLKALRDNGEAHTLLWFTEDSSFTDIQADFCDLYGTPNYSMHSNLCDVSRKAIFKSVMGHDRPLGDTVNSKYILFFGWNPLSATKWSHLPRTITRGIENGARFIVVDPYCSFTASKAHEWIPIKPSTDGAMALAMANVIIESKLYDQKFVDDWAVGFDQFSAYVKDKTPEWAEKITGVPADTIRRIAREFATTKPAIVDAWSGPGQHSNAVQGGRAIAVLAALTGNVDKPGTIMIPNKGGGAHPPIRVKKTDKPRLDGLSKFPMGHSSGVYTEIISRILDGKGPYQPKMAVVMFQNLVLSIPGTNNVIEALKKLDYVVVDDIYLSETAEMADIVLPGSTYLERYEVIGQWVTWPVVSLRQPVVPPIFGQLPEYDVVIQLGKRLGLKDADGAPFFESLKYEDYISKMIQGGSAKITLEELKALPGAVWMDPKGTQYEKHLAEVKPPEGATVDPKTGSVKDKDGKLVGVKVGDKVHKGFATPTGKLEFFSESLASKKDINGNPIDGLPAYTPRDWYPDDKFPLFLINWKESHHTHSRTFNNPYLMEIQNWNRLAINDVTAGKLGIQDGDEIWVESPYGKAKAIARVTQGIHPEVVGWQHGFGHWGFGKVAKGKGTADGQFNVTKSDPISGMALHKEVCVKVYKA
;
A
#
# COMPACT_ATOMS: atom_id res chain seq x y z
N MET A 1 -21.35 -2.52 -47.89
CA MET A 1 -22.01 -1.19 -47.89
C MET A 1 -21.08 -0.22 -47.15
N SER A 2 -20.54 0.78 -47.89
CA SER A 2 -19.63 1.75 -47.26
C SER A 2 -20.43 2.80 -46.48
N ILE A 3 -20.06 2.97 -45.21
CA ILE A 3 -20.66 4.02 -44.36
C ILE A 3 -20.17 5.40 -44.89
N PRO A 4 -21.06 6.35 -45.21
CA PRO A 4 -20.64 7.66 -45.67
C PRO A 4 -19.98 8.46 -44.55
N LYS A 5 -18.80 9.05 -44.83
CA LYS A 5 -18.08 9.93 -43.91
C LYS A 5 -18.83 11.26 -43.76
N LEU A 6 -19.43 11.48 -42.61
CA LEU A 6 -20.06 12.77 -42.29
C LEU A 6 -18.98 13.82 -41.98
N SER A 7 -19.17 15.03 -42.56
CA SER A 7 -18.32 16.19 -42.23
C SER A 7 -18.65 16.72 -40.82
N ARG A 8 -17.70 17.40 -40.16
CA ARG A 8 -17.91 18.06 -38.86
C ARG A 8 -19.16 18.94 -38.78
N ARG A 9 -19.51 19.60 -39.87
CA ARG A 9 -20.68 20.46 -39.98
C ARG A 9 -21.98 19.65 -40.01
N GLN A 10 -21.99 18.52 -40.70
CA GLN A 10 -23.11 17.60 -40.74
C GLN A 10 -23.34 16.89 -39.42
N PHE A 11 -22.27 16.52 -38.68
CA PHE A 11 -22.35 15.97 -37.35
C PHE A 11 -22.96 16.95 -36.33
N LEU A 12 -22.53 18.22 -36.37
CA LEU A 12 -23.09 19.25 -35.49
C LEU A 12 -24.55 19.59 -35.83
N ALA A 13 -24.93 19.60 -37.12
CA ALA A 13 -26.32 19.80 -37.53
C ALA A 13 -27.23 18.63 -37.08
N LEU A 14 -26.76 17.37 -37.15
CA LEU A 14 -27.48 16.21 -36.63
C LEU A 14 -27.65 16.26 -35.12
N SER A 15 -26.60 16.65 -34.38
CA SER A 15 -26.63 16.79 -32.92
C SER A 15 -27.63 17.88 -32.45
N ALA A 16 -27.72 18.98 -33.19
CA ALA A 16 -28.68 20.06 -32.94
C ALA A 16 -30.14 19.63 -33.24
N ALA A 17 -30.35 18.84 -34.29
CA ALA A 17 -31.67 18.28 -34.61
C ALA A 17 -32.15 17.28 -33.58
N THR A 18 -31.24 16.42 -33.02
CA THR A 18 -31.57 15.45 -31.96
C THR A 18 -31.93 16.14 -30.64
N ALA A 19 -31.23 17.25 -30.30
CA ALA A 19 -31.57 18.05 -29.12
C ALA A 19 -32.93 18.77 -29.27
N GLY A 20 -33.31 19.21 -30.49
CA GLY A 20 -34.60 19.81 -30.78
C GLY A 20 -35.78 18.85 -30.67
N VAL A 21 -35.60 17.59 -31.06
CA VAL A 21 -36.63 16.54 -30.94
C VAL A 21 -36.83 16.12 -29.48
N ALA A 22 -35.78 16.08 -28.68
CA ALA A 22 -35.88 15.82 -27.24
C ALA A 22 -36.64 16.94 -26.49
N ALA A 23 -36.52 18.20 -26.93
CA ALA A 23 -37.23 19.35 -26.34
C ALA A 23 -38.74 19.40 -26.72
N LEU A 24 -39.13 18.79 -27.83
CA LEU A 24 -40.54 18.73 -28.25
C LEU A 24 -41.30 17.51 -27.72
N GLY A 25 -40.60 16.47 -27.27
CA GLY A 25 -41.21 15.25 -26.70
C GLY A 25 -41.63 15.33 -25.23
N SER A 26 -41.26 16.42 -24.50
CA SER A 26 -41.47 16.53 -23.06
C SER A 26 -42.81 17.15 -22.63
N ARG A 27 -43.76 17.32 -23.55
CA ARG A 27 -45.04 18.01 -23.25
C ARG A 27 -46.19 17.17 -22.69
N PHE A 28 -46.02 15.87 -22.38
CA PHE A 28 -47.11 15.05 -21.86
C PHE A 28 -46.72 14.03 -20.78
N VAL A 29 -46.11 14.50 -19.70
CA VAL A 29 -46.15 13.82 -18.41
C VAL A 29 -46.14 14.89 -17.32
N PRO A 30 -47.16 15.05 -16.46
CA PRO A 30 -47.02 15.94 -15.33
C PRO A 30 -46.08 15.28 -14.31
N LEU A 31 -44.88 15.83 -14.19
CA LEU A 31 -44.01 15.55 -13.05
C LEU A 31 -44.68 16.04 -11.75
N PRO A 32 -44.62 15.28 -10.65
CA PRO A 32 -45.09 15.77 -9.38
C PRO A 32 -44.37 17.07 -9.04
N GLN A 33 -45.14 18.11 -8.68
CA GLN A 33 -44.61 19.38 -8.23
C GLN A 33 -43.72 19.10 -7.01
N THR A 34 -42.39 19.27 -7.22
CA THR A 34 -41.45 19.37 -6.11
C THR A 34 -41.89 20.57 -5.26
N ILE A 35 -42.32 20.33 -4.04
CA ILE A 35 -42.58 21.37 -3.02
C ILE A 35 -41.20 22.00 -2.76
N THR A 36 -40.93 23.12 -3.41
CA THR A 36 -39.83 24.01 -3.03
C THR A 36 -40.25 24.72 -1.75
N PRO A 37 -39.50 24.57 -0.63
CA PRO A 37 -39.74 25.43 0.53
C PRO A 37 -39.52 26.87 0.09
N ALA A 38 -40.54 27.71 0.22
CA ALA A 38 -40.43 29.14 -0.07
C ALA A 38 -39.33 29.76 0.79
N GLY A 39 -38.30 30.35 0.13
CA GLY A 39 -37.52 31.42 0.73
C GLY A 39 -36.11 31.15 1.20
N ALA A 40 -35.47 29.99 0.91
CA ALA A 40 -34.03 29.90 1.09
C ALA A 40 -33.38 30.04 -0.29
N ALA A 41 -32.69 31.17 -0.53
CA ALA A 41 -31.79 31.30 -1.65
C ALA A 41 -30.74 30.13 -1.56
N GLU A 42 -30.52 29.38 -2.64
CA GLU A 42 -29.47 28.37 -2.65
C GLU A 42 -28.14 29.09 -2.32
N PRO A 43 -27.42 28.67 -1.27
CA PRO A 43 -26.16 29.34 -0.95
C PRO A 43 -25.19 29.18 -2.11
N SER A 44 -24.62 30.28 -2.56
CA SER A 44 -23.59 30.28 -3.60
C SER A 44 -22.40 29.43 -3.13
N LEU A 45 -21.99 28.41 -3.91
CA LEU A 45 -20.81 27.60 -3.62
C LEU A 45 -19.51 28.43 -3.54
N SER A 46 -19.54 29.70 -3.97
CA SER A 46 -18.44 30.65 -3.87
C SER A 46 -18.34 31.31 -2.48
N GLU A 47 -19.39 31.26 -1.66
CA GLU A 47 -19.44 31.90 -0.34
C GLU A 47 -18.96 31.01 0.83
N GLY A 48 -18.63 29.72 0.55
CA GLY A 48 -18.14 28.80 1.58
C GLY A 48 -16.68 29.03 1.98
N GLN A 49 -16.33 28.56 3.16
CA GLN A 49 -14.94 28.57 3.65
C GLN A 49 -14.15 27.42 3.02
N TRP A 50 -13.00 27.70 2.42
CA TRP A 50 -12.06 26.70 1.93
C TRP A 50 -11.08 26.27 3.01
N ILE A 51 -11.14 25.00 3.43
CA ILE A 51 -10.31 24.42 4.49
C ILE A 51 -9.31 23.46 3.85
N PRO A 52 -7.98 23.67 4.04
CA PRO A 52 -6.95 22.74 3.58
C PRO A 52 -6.93 21.47 4.44
N THR A 53 -6.81 20.32 3.80
CA THR A 53 -6.67 19.03 4.45
C THR A 53 -5.98 18.03 3.50
N CYS A 54 -5.87 16.75 3.90
CA CYS A 54 -5.32 15.69 3.06
C CYS A 54 -6.32 14.57 2.84
N CYS A 55 -6.47 14.13 1.60
CA CYS A 55 -7.32 13.01 1.22
C CYS A 55 -6.87 11.69 1.87
N HIS A 56 -7.82 10.81 2.23
CA HIS A 56 -7.54 9.43 2.67
C HIS A 56 -8.48 8.40 2.02
N MET A 57 -8.96 8.67 0.83
CA MET A 57 -9.69 7.67 0.04
C MET A 57 -8.78 6.48 -0.36
N CYS A 58 -7.46 6.69 -0.34
CA CYS A 58 -6.42 5.66 -0.46
C CYS A 58 -5.18 6.12 0.32
N GLY A 59 -4.09 5.32 0.34
CA GLY A 59 -2.82 5.71 0.97
C GLY A 59 -2.04 6.84 0.27
N GLY A 60 -2.65 7.53 -0.70
CA GLY A 60 -1.96 8.57 -1.50
C GLY A 60 -1.84 9.93 -0.82
N THR A 61 -2.59 10.19 0.23
CA THR A 61 -2.53 11.39 1.10
C THR A 61 -2.46 12.73 0.37
N SER A 62 -3.09 12.85 -0.81
CA SER A 62 -3.06 14.08 -1.63
C SER A 62 -3.58 15.30 -0.87
N GLY A 63 -2.88 16.44 -0.99
CA GLY A 63 -3.36 17.72 -0.48
C GLY A 63 -4.62 18.19 -1.20
N ILE A 64 -5.65 18.55 -0.47
CA ILE A 64 -6.95 19.00 -0.97
C ILE A 64 -7.46 20.23 -0.23
N LEU A 65 -8.34 20.96 -0.89
CA LEU A 65 -9.14 22.05 -0.29
C LEU A 65 -10.61 21.63 -0.30
N CYS A 66 -11.27 21.71 0.84
CA CYS A 66 -12.70 21.45 1.00
C CYS A 66 -13.46 22.74 1.20
N ASN A 67 -14.46 23.00 0.37
CA ASN A 67 -15.40 24.12 0.56
C ASN A 67 -16.51 23.69 1.54
N VAL A 68 -16.65 24.38 2.64
CA VAL A 68 -17.68 24.16 3.66
C VAL A 68 -18.69 25.30 3.62
N VAL A 69 -19.93 24.97 3.33
CA VAL A 69 -21.06 25.92 3.24
C VAL A 69 -22.09 25.48 4.28
N ASN A 70 -22.47 26.36 5.19
CA ASN A 70 -23.43 26.06 6.26
C ASN A 70 -23.12 24.75 7.02
N GLY A 71 -21.84 24.52 7.35
CA GLY A 71 -21.39 23.35 8.08
C GLY A 71 -21.36 22.05 7.25
N ARG A 72 -21.54 22.10 5.94
CA ARG A 72 -21.51 20.93 5.04
C ARG A 72 -20.39 21.07 4.01
N VAL A 73 -19.70 19.98 3.75
CA VAL A 73 -18.73 19.91 2.64
C VAL A 73 -19.48 19.90 1.31
N ALA A 74 -19.37 20.99 0.57
CA ALA A 74 -20.06 21.18 -0.72
C ALA A 74 -19.18 20.80 -1.91
N LYS A 75 -17.85 20.97 -1.83
CA LYS A 75 -16.91 20.73 -2.91
C LYS A 75 -15.54 20.36 -2.39
N ILE A 76 -14.84 19.52 -3.14
CA ILE A 76 -13.42 19.20 -2.94
C ILE A 76 -12.65 19.58 -4.20
N LYS A 77 -11.48 20.20 -4.04
CA LYS A 77 -10.54 20.47 -5.12
C LYS A 77 -9.11 20.19 -4.70
N PRO A 78 -8.16 19.98 -5.64
CA PRO A 78 -6.76 19.81 -5.29
C PRO A 78 -6.20 21.11 -4.67
N ASN A 79 -5.24 20.92 -3.73
CA ASN A 79 -4.52 22.02 -3.09
C ASN A 79 -3.17 22.22 -3.80
N THR A 80 -3.02 23.34 -4.52
CA THR A 80 -1.80 23.67 -5.27
C THR A 80 -0.62 24.07 -4.37
N ASP A 81 -0.87 24.41 -3.10
CA ASP A 81 0.18 24.70 -2.12
C ASP A 81 0.78 23.46 -1.49
N ASN A 82 0.17 22.28 -1.69
CA ASN A 82 0.60 21.03 -1.09
C ASN A 82 1.25 20.12 -2.14
N PRO A 83 2.55 19.77 -2.02
CA PRO A 83 3.25 18.92 -2.99
C PRO A 83 2.87 17.45 -2.88
N ILE A 84 2.24 17.04 -1.77
CA ILE A 84 1.85 15.65 -1.58
C ILE A 84 0.72 15.31 -2.55
N GLY A 85 1.03 14.43 -3.50
CA GLY A 85 0.07 13.93 -4.44
C GLY A 85 -0.01 14.75 -5.73
N LEU A 86 -1.17 15.29 -6.02
CA LEU A 86 -1.56 15.74 -7.35
C LEU A 86 -1.20 17.19 -7.64
N ALA A 87 -0.72 17.92 -6.64
CA ALA A 87 -0.45 19.32 -6.79
C ALA A 87 0.64 19.54 -7.83
N ASN A 88 1.73 18.78 -7.71
CA ASN A 88 2.86 18.99 -8.61
C ASN A 88 3.75 17.74 -8.64
N VAL A 89 4.95 17.93 -9.13
CA VAL A 89 5.93 16.89 -9.41
C VAL A 89 6.98 16.79 -8.30
N SER A 90 7.83 15.78 -8.35
CA SER A 90 8.80 15.48 -7.29
C SER A 90 9.88 16.56 -7.13
N SER A 91 11.04 16.36 -7.74
CA SER A 91 12.21 17.22 -7.54
C SER A 91 12.07 18.63 -8.13
N ASP A 92 11.16 18.82 -9.07
CA ASP A 92 10.94 20.07 -9.79
C ASP A 92 9.67 20.84 -9.35
N TYR A 93 9.12 20.52 -8.18
CA TYR A 93 7.91 21.15 -7.64
C TYR A 93 7.92 22.69 -7.74
N TRP A 94 9.03 23.31 -7.35
CA TRP A 94 9.13 24.77 -7.31
C TRP A 94 9.03 25.43 -8.70
N GLN A 95 9.47 24.72 -9.74
CA GLN A 95 9.42 25.19 -11.12
C GLN A 95 8.03 25.06 -11.73
N HIS A 96 7.26 24.04 -11.27
CA HIS A 96 5.98 23.66 -11.86
C HIS A 96 4.76 23.89 -10.96
N LYS A 97 4.92 24.59 -9.84
CA LYS A 97 3.83 24.90 -8.91
C LYS A 97 2.63 25.59 -9.59
N SER A 98 2.89 26.44 -10.58
CA SER A 98 1.87 27.20 -11.33
C SER A 98 1.08 26.37 -12.36
N GLU A 99 1.52 25.16 -12.69
CA GLU A 99 0.87 24.33 -13.71
C GLU A 99 -0.48 23.75 -13.25
N GLY A 100 -0.90 24.07 -12.05
CA GLY A 100 -2.13 23.60 -11.47
C GLY A 100 -2.01 22.17 -10.93
N ALA A 101 -3.13 21.66 -10.48
CA ALA A 101 -3.24 20.34 -9.87
C ALA A 101 -4.45 19.56 -10.38
N ALA A 102 -4.35 18.24 -10.38
CA ALA A 102 -5.45 17.35 -10.72
C ALA A 102 -5.76 16.43 -9.54
N MET A 103 -6.95 15.87 -9.52
CA MET A 103 -7.40 14.93 -8.50
C MET A 103 -7.96 13.66 -9.14
N CYS A 104 -7.66 12.51 -8.55
CA CYS A 104 -8.20 11.24 -9.03
C CYS A 104 -9.70 11.11 -8.69
N PRO A 105 -10.45 10.23 -9.37
CA PRO A 105 -11.87 10.01 -9.08
C PRO A 105 -12.17 9.71 -7.61
N LYS A 106 -11.32 8.92 -6.94
CA LYS A 106 -11.48 8.60 -5.51
C LYS A 106 -11.49 9.84 -4.62
N GLY A 107 -10.54 10.76 -4.84
CA GLY A 107 -10.45 12.00 -4.08
C GLY A 107 -11.69 12.88 -4.25
N ASN A 108 -12.20 13.00 -5.48
CA ASN A 108 -13.44 13.73 -5.76
C ASN A 108 -14.65 13.07 -5.08
N ALA A 109 -14.66 11.75 -4.97
CA ALA A 109 -15.76 10.98 -4.40
C ALA A 109 -15.83 10.99 -2.86
N GLY A 110 -14.88 11.63 -2.17
CA GLY A 110 -14.82 11.64 -0.70
C GLY A 110 -16.07 12.20 -0.01
N ILE A 111 -16.76 13.16 -0.65
CA ILE A 111 -18.02 13.71 -0.15
C ILE A 111 -19.10 12.63 -0.05
N PHE A 112 -19.19 11.74 -1.03
CA PHE A 112 -20.17 10.64 -1.02
C PHE A 112 -19.90 9.65 0.11
N THR A 113 -18.65 9.42 0.47
CA THR A 113 -18.31 8.60 1.64
C THR A 113 -18.66 9.30 2.95
N LEU A 114 -18.43 10.63 3.06
CA LEU A 114 -18.79 11.38 4.26
C LEU A 114 -20.30 11.32 4.55
N TYR A 115 -21.12 11.50 3.53
CA TYR A 115 -22.60 11.56 3.64
C TYR A 115 -23.30 10.25 3.26
N ASP A 116 -22.58 9.14 3.17
CA ASP A 116 -23.15 7.84 2.81
C ASP A 116 -24.22 7.42 3.84
N PRO A 117 -25.46 7.13 3.42
CA PRO A 117 -26.54 6.73 4.31
C PRO A 117 -26.31 5.37 5.00
N ASP A 118 -25.47 4.51 4.42
CA ASP A 118 -25.16 3.17 4.93
C ASP A 118 -24.05 3.19 6.00
N ARG A 119 -23.49 4.36 6.35
CA ARG A 119 -22.52 4.47 7.46
C ARG A 119 -23.14 4.00 8.78
N VAL A 120 -22.31 3.34 9.59
CA VAL A 120 -22.64 3.07 11.00
C VAL A 120 -22.73 4.40 11.75
N LYS A 121 -23.83 4.65 12.45
CA LYS A 121 -24.12 5.95 13.10
C LYS A 121 -24.05 5.90 14.61
N LYS A 122 -24.23 4.72 15.20
CA LYS A 122 -24.21 4.46 16.63
C LYS A 122 -23.50 3.15 16.92
N PRO A 123 -22.93 2.97 18.12
CA PRO A 123 -22.41 1.67 18.51
C PRO A 123 -23.48 0.58 18.44
N LEU A 124 -23.08 -0.58 17.94
CA LEU A 124 -23.96 -1.74 17.73
C LEU A 124 -23.43 -2.93 18.53
N LYS A 125 -24.32 -3.60 19.25
CA LYS A 125 -24.02 -4.83 19.97
C LYS A 125 -24.71 -6.02 19.28
N ARG A 126 -23.95 -7.09 19.05
CA ARG A 126 -24.48 -8.37 18.57
C ARG A 126 -25.40 -9.00 19.62
N THR A 127 -26.54 -9.49 19.20
CA THR A 127 -27.44 -10.30 20.07
C THR A 127 -27.55 -11.76 19.63
N ASN A 128 -27.13 -12.07 18.40
CA ASN A 128 -27.02 -13.45 17.93
C ASN A 128 -25.61 -14.01 18.27
N PRO A 129 -25.49 -15.06 19.11
CA PRO A 129 -24.19 -15.65 19.44
C PRO A 129 -23.51 -16.34 18.25
N GLU A 130 -24.27 -16.74 17.22
CA GLU A 130 -23.72 -17.37 16.03
C GLU A 130 -23.01 -16.33 15.16
N LYS A 131 -21.82 -16.70 14.67
CA LYS A 131 -20.99 -15.90 13.77
C LYS A 131 -20.71 -16.68 12.48
N GLY A 132 -20.72 -16.00 11.34
CA GLY A 132 -20.41 -16.62 10.07
C GLY A 132 -20.87 -15.79 8.88
N LYS A 133 -20.41 -16.18 7.69
CA LYS A 133 -20.83 -15.53 6.44
C LYS A 133 -22.35 -15.67 6.24
N GLY A 134 -23.04 -14.53 6.15
CA GLY A 134 -24.49 -14.48 5.93
C GLY A 134 -25.34 -14.78 7.16
N VAL A 135 -24.75 -14.94 8.34
CA VAL A 135 -25.44 -15.06 9.62
C VAL A 135 -25.84 -13.66 10.08
N ASP A 136 -27.15 -13.42 10.28
CA ASP A 136 -27.65 -12.13 10.78
C ASP A 136 -27.19 -11.90 12.23
N PRO A 137 -26.39 -10.84 12.50
CA PRO A 137 -25.92 -10.52 13.84
C PRO A 137 -27.01 -10.07 14.81
N LYS A 138 -28.19 -9.69 14.31
CA LYS A 138 -29.30 -9.12 15.07
C LYS A 138 -28.81 -7.93 15.93
N TRP A 139 -28.27 -6.91 15.25
CA TRP A 139 -27.70 -5.72 15.89
C TRP A 139 -28.71 -5.00 16.79
N LYS A 140 -28.25 -4.66 18.01
CA LYS A 140 -28.90 -3.74 18.93
C LYS A 140 -28.09 -2.45 19.03
N GLU A 141 -28.67 -1.29 18.77
CA GLU A 141 -28.04 -0.01 19.06
C GLU A 141 -27.86 0.15 20.57
N ILE A 142 -26.67 0.61 20.97
CA ILE A 142 -26.30 0.93 22.36
C ILE A 142 -25.68 2.31 22.44
N SER A 143 -25.51 2.86 23.63
CA SER A 143 -24.81 4.13 23.84
C SER A 143 -23.28 3.96 23.72
N TRP A 144 -22.55 5.06 23.55
CA TRP A 144 -21.11 5.04 23.60
C TRP A 144 -20.56 4.57 24.94
N ASP A 145 -21.16 5.03 26.06
CA ASP A 145 -20.73 4.60 27.39
C ASP A 145 -20.97 3.10 27.61
N GLU A 146 -22.13 2.56 27.23
CA GLU A 146 -22.38 1.11 27.27
C GLU A 146 -21.35 0.32 26.46
N ALA A 147 -21.02 0.79 25.25
CA ALA A 147 -20.03 0.10 24.39
C ALA A 147 -18.63 0.13 25.01
N LEU A 148 -18.17 1.34 25.41
CA LEU A 148 -16.83 1.53 25.97
C LEU A 148 -16.65 0.86 27.34
N ASP A 149 -17.67 0.88 28.18
CA ASP A 149 -17.65 0.23 29.50
C ASP A 149 -17.60 -1.29 29.35
N GLU A 150 -18.35 -1.88 28.41
CA GLU A 150 -18.30 -3.31 28.13
C GLU A 150 -16.94 -3.73 27.57
N ILE A 151 -16.39 -3.00 26.60
CA ILE A 151 -15.06 -3.25 26.03
C ILE A 151 -14.00 -3.14 27.13
N ALA A 152 -14.03 -2.07 27.92
CA ALA A 152 -13.07 -1.87 29.02
C ALA A 152 -13.16 -2.97 30.09
N ALA A 153 -14.37 -3.44 30.43
CA ALA A 153 -14.56 -4.54 31.34
C ALA A 153 -13.93 -5.85 30.84
N LYS A 154 -14.07 -6.17 29.55
CA LYS A 154 -13.44 -7.33 28.92
C LYS A 154 -11.91 -7.21 28.92
N LEU A 155 -11.38 -6.05 28.54
CA LEU A 155 -9.95 -5.77 28.57
C LEU A 155 -9.40 -5.84 30.01
N LYS A 156 -10.11 -5.27 30.98
CA LYS A 156 -9.73 -5.32 32.39
C LYS A 156 -9.67 -6.75 32.90
N ALA A 157 -10.64 -7.58 32.59
CA ALA A 157 -10.68 -8.99 33.00
C ALA A 157 -9.46 -9.76 32.46
N LEU A 158 -9.08 -9.60 31.19
CA LEU A 158 -7.87 -10.21 30.64
C LEU A 158 -6.60 -9.74 31.37
N ARG A 159 -6.49 -8.45 31.65
CA ARG A 159 -5.33 -7.90 32.36
C ARG A 159 -5.24 -8.41 33.81
N ASP A 160 -6.35 -8.38 34.52
CA ASP A 160 -6.40 -8.84 35.94
C ASP A 160 -6.08 -10.34 36.08
N ASN A 161 -6.40 -11.15 35.04
CA ASN A 161 -6.04 -12.55 34.97
C ASN A 161 -4.59 -12.80 34.48
N GLY A 162 -3.79 -11.77 34.21
CA GLY A 162 -2.45 -11.89 33.64
C GLY A 162 -2.42 -12.31 32.17
N GLU A 163 -3.53 -12.13 31.46
CA GLU A 163 -3.75 -12.54 30.07
C GLU A 163 -3.77 -11.37 29.07
N ALA A 164 -3.27 -10.19 29.43
CA ALA A 164 -3.22 -9.01 28.57
C ALA A 164 -2.61 -9.30 27.18
N HIS A 165 -1.62 -10.21 27.13
CA HIS A 165 -0.95 -10.65 25.92
C HIS A 165 -1.86 -11.41 24.94
N THR A 166 -3.05 -11.86 25.35
CA THR A 166 -4.01 -12.56 24.48
C THR A 166 -4.89 -11.61 23.65
N LEU A 167 -4.75 -10.30 23.85
CA LEU A 167 -5.37 -9.29 23.00
C LEU A 167 -4.61 -9.16 21.67
N LEU A 168 -5.34 -9.21 20.56
CA LEU A 168 -4.89 -8.83 19.21
C LEU A 168 -5.39 -7.44 18.86
N TRP A 169 -4.53 -6.60 18.26
CA TRP A 169 -4.88 -5.28 17.79
C TRP A 169 -4.47 -5.10 16.33
N PHE A 170 -5.43 -4.83 15.46
CA PHE A 170 -5.24 -4.64 14.03
C PHE A 170 -5.64 -3.23 13.62
N THR A 171 -4.77 -2.54 12.88
CA THR A 171 -5.02 -1.15 12.46
C THR A 171 -4.34 -0.75 11.16
N GLU A 172 -4.55 0.47 10.72
CA GLU A 172 -3.89 1.13 9.58
C GLU A 172 -2.41 1.44 9.91
N ASP A 173 -1.59 1.65 8.86
CA ASP A 173 -0.20 2.16 8.96
C ASP A 173 -0.20 3.66 8.68
N SER A 174 -0.58 4.45 9.68
CA SER A 174 -0.75 5.90 9.59
C SER A 174 -0.43 6.57 10.92
N SER A 175 -0.03 7.84 10.92
CA SER A 175 0.39 8.54 12.15
C SER A 175 -0.72 8.74 13.19
N PHE A 176 -1.98 8.76 12.78
CA PHE A 176 -3.09 8.81 13.76
C PHE A 176 -3.30 7.49 14.52
N THR A 177 -2.59 6.44 14.15
CA THR A 177 -2.61 5.14 14.85
C THR A 177 -1.48 4.99 15.86
N ASP A 178 -0.55 5.93 15.95
CA ASP A 178 0.57 5.87 16.90
C ASP A 178 0.09 5.78 18.36
N ILE A 179 -0.98 6.51 18.72
CA ILE A 179 -1.60 6.43 20.05
C ILE A 179 -2.21 5.04 20.34
N GLN A 180 -2.57 4.25 19.31
CA GLN A 180 -3.02 2.88 19.48
C GLN A 180 -1.85 1.95 19.84
N ALA A 181 -0.65 2.20 19.30
CA ALA A 181 0.56 1.49 19.69
C ALA A 181 0.91 1.79 21.16
N ASP A 182 0.81 3.07 21.59
CA ASP A 182 1.00 3.47 22.99
C ASP A 182 0.01 2.76 23.91
N PHE A 183 -1.25 2.67 23.51
CA PHE A 183 -2.26 1.92 24.26
C PHE A 183 -1.88 0.45 24.40
N CYS A 184 -1.50 -0.21 23.31
CA CYS A 184 -1.13 -1.63 23.33
C CYS A 184 0.09 -1.89 24.23
N ASP A 185 1.11 -1.05 24.15
CA ASP A 185 2.30 -1.14 24.98
C ASP A 185 1.97 -0.94 26.48
N LEU A 186 1.15 0.07 26.81
CA LEU A 186 0.72 0.33 28.20
C LEU A 186 -0.25 -0.71 28.75
N TYR A 187 -1.08 -1.28 27.88
CA TYR A 187 -2.01 -2.36 28.25
C TYR A 187 -1.27 -3.67 28.54
N GLY A 188 -0.18 -3.93 27.81
CA GLY A 188 0.67 -5.11 27.98
C GLY A 188 0.45 -6.21 26.92
N THR A 189 -0.06 -5.87 25.73
CA THR A 189 -0.11 -6.81 24.61
C THR A 189 1.05 -6.57 23.64
N PRO A 190 1.73 -7.64 23.16
CA PRO A 190 2.74 -7.52 22.12
C PRO A 190 2.14 -7.54 20.70
N ASN A 191 0.83 -7.79 20.55
CA ASN A 191 0.18 -8.15 19.30
C ASN A 191 -0.44 -6.93 18.56
N TYR A 192 0.24 -5.79 18.57
CA TYR A 192 -0.11 -4.67 17.72
C TYR A 192 0.33 -4.96 16.26
N SER A 193 -0.60 -4.87 15.30
CA SER A 193 -0.36 -5.22 13.90
C SER A 193 -0.98 -4.20 12.96
N MET A 194 -0.26 -3.89 11.86
CA MET A 194 -0.63 -2.88 10.87
C MET A 194 -0.74 -3.48 9.47
N HIS A 195 -1.53 -2.88 8.57
CA HIS A 195 -1.83 -3.42 7.25
C HIS A 195 -0.62 -3.56 6.31
N SER A 196 0.53 -2.95 6.59
CA SER A 196 1.72 -3.02 5.72
C SER A 196 2.15 -4.45 5.39
N ASN A 197 1.86 -5.43 6.28
CA ASN A 197 2.09 -6.85 6.02
C ASN A 197 1.33 -7.38 4.79
N LEU A 198 0.19 -6.80 4.46
CA LEU A 198 -0.61 -7.15 3.29
C LEU A 198 -0.26 -6.32 2.04
N CYS A 199 0.68 -5.36 2.16
CA CYS A 199 0.93 -4.34 1.13
C CYS A 199 2.35 -4.36 0.56
N ASP A 200 3.38 -4.05 1.37
CA ASP A 200 4.71 -3.69 0.85
C ASP A 200 5.90 -4.15 1.69
N VAL A 201 5.70 -5.03 2.65
CA VAL A 201 6.77 -5.48 3.56
C VAL A 201 7.93 -6.13 2.80
N SER A 202 7.66 -6.94 1.80
CA SER A 202 8.72 -7.54 0.97
C SER A 202 9.54 -6.48 0.22
N ARG A 203 8.90 -5.45 -0.37
CA ARG A 203 9.62 -4.35 -1.02
C ARG A 203 10.51 -3.59 -0.02
N LYS A 204 10.02 -3.34 1.19
CA LYS A 204 10.84 -2.74 2.26
C LYS A 204 12.06 -3.61 2.59
N ALA A 205 11.88 -4.92 2.72
CA ALA A 205 12.96 -5.88 2.96
C ALA A 205 13.98 -5.90 1.81
N ILE A 206 13.51 -5.93 0.56
CA ILE A 206 14.33 -5.93 -0.66
C ILE A 206 15.29 -4.74 -0.67
N PHE A 207 14.74 -3.52 -0.68
CA PHE A 207 15.57 -2.33 -0.82
C PHE A 207 16.42 -2.05 0.41
N LYS A 208 15.90 -2.37 1.62
CA LYS A 208 16.68 -2.25 2.86
C LYS A 208 17.90 -3.17 2.86
N SER A 209 17.80 -4.38 2.32
CA SER A 209 18.91 -5.34 2.26
C SER A 209 19.97 -4.97 1.24
N VAL A 210 19.61 -4.26 0.15
CA VAL A 210 20.56 -3.88 -0.92
C VAL A 210 21.08 -2.46 -0.72
N MET A 211 20.20 -1.52 -0.35
CA MET A 211 20.48 -0.07 -0.34
C MET A 211 20.44 0.56 1.06
N GLY A 212 20.06 -0.20 2.10
CA GLY A 212 19.93 0.32 3.45
C GLY A 212 18.69 1.19 3.69
N HIS A 213 17.82 1.38 2.69
CA HIS A 213 16.60 2.18 2.78
C HIS A 213 15.38 1.40 2.33
N ASP A 214 14.31 1.41 3.12
CA ASP A 214 13.12 0.60 2.88
C ASP A 214 12.17 1.17 1.81
N ARG A 215 12.26 2.46 1.49
CA ARG A 215 11.35 3.14 0.56
C ARG A 215 12.06 4.10 -0.41
N PRO A 216 13.02 3.64 -1.22
CA PRO A 216 13.58 4.48 -2.26
C PRO A 216 12.51 4.78 -3.31
N LEU A 217 12.64 5.93 -4.00
CA LEU A 217 11.72 6.39 -5.04
C LEU A 217 12.50 6.77 -6.30
N GLY A 218 11.91 6.51 -7.48
CA GLY A 218 12.48 6.93 -8.75
C GLY A 218 12.25 8.42 -9.03
N ASP A 219 13.30 9.15 -9.39
CA ASP A 219 13.19 10.49 -9.97
C ASP A 219 12.84 10.41 -11.45
N THR A 220 11.58 10.11 -11.74
CA THR A 220 11.10 9.81 -13.09
C THR A 220 11.13 11.01 -14.03
N VAL A 221 11.09 12.24 -13.52
CA VAL A 221 11.10 13.48 -14.33
C VAL A 221 12.41 13.65 -15.08
N ASN A 222 13.53 13.34 -14.41
CA ASN A 222 14.88 13.53 -14.94
C ASN A 222 15.47 12.26 -15.57
N SER A 223 14.73 11.15 -15.55
CA SER A 223 15.19 9.88 -16.09
C SER A 223 15.19 9.85 -17.62
N LYS A 224 16.06 9.04 -18.22
CA LYS A 224 16.07 8.74 -19.66
C LYS A 224 15.61 7.32 -19.98
N TYR A 225 15.61 6.44 -18.97
CA TYR A 225 15.11 5.08 -19.10
C TYR A 225 14.40 4.65 -17.81
N ILE A 226 13.15 4.22 -17.90
CA ILE A 226 12.35 3.79 -16.77
C ILE A 226 11.93 2.34 -17.02
N LEU A 227 12.30 1.43 -16.11
CA LEU A 227 11.99 0.01 -16.16
C LEU A 227 11.25 -0.42 -14.89
N PHE A 228 10.00 -0.81 -15.03
CA PHE A 228 9.19 -1.29 -13.90
C PHE A 228 8.86 -2.76 -14.02
N PHE A 229 8.99 -3.48 -12.90
CA PHE A 229 8.59 -4.87 -12.73
C PHE A 229 7.34 -4.98 -11.85
N GLY A 230 6.24 -5.48 -12.40
CA GLY A 230 5.00 -5.76 -11.65
C GLY A 230 4.49 -4.57 -10.83
N TRP A 231 4.60 -3.36 -11.36
CA TRP A 231 4.17 -2.13 -10.70
C TRP A 231 3.24 -1.30 -11.59
N ASN A 232 2.05 -0.97 -11.02
CA ASN A 232 1.02 -0.20 -11.73
C ASN A 232 0.75 1.17 -11.05
N PRO A 233 1.73 2.10 -10.99
CA PRO A 233 1.60 3.37 -10.27
C PRO A 233 0.60 4.35 -10.89
N LEU A 234 0.28 4.24 -12.18
CA LEU A 234 -0.69 5.11 -12.83
C LEU A 234 -2.13 4.79 -12.39
N SER A 235 -2.37 3.59 -11.87
CA SER A 235 -3.66 3.18 -11.29
C SER A 235 -3.61 3.06 -9.77
N ALA A 236 -2.62 2.35 -9.22
CA ALA A 236 -2.47 2.14 -7.79
C ALA A 236 -1.81 3.36 -7.12
N THR A 237 -2.48 4.48 -7.12
CA THR A 237 -2.00 5.83 -6.79
C THR A 237 -1.59 6.04 -5.32
N LYS A 238 -0.89 5.08 -4.68
CA LYS A 238 -0.36 5.24 -3.31
C LYS A 238 0.60 6.44 -3.21
N TRP A 239 1.43 6.64 -4.24
CA TRP A 239 2.19 7.87 -4.44
C TRP A 239 1.54 8.68 -5.54
N SER A 240 0.63 9.52 -5.15
CA SER A 240 -0.30 10.20 -6.04
C SER A 240 0.36 11.24 -6.97
N HIS A 241 1.62 11.59 -6.74
CA HIS A 241 2.43 12.41 -7.65
C HIS A 241 2.97 11.60 -8.86
N LEU A 242 3.18 10.29 -8.72
CA LEU A 242 3.83 9.45 -9.74
C LEU A 242 3.16 9.49 -11.11
N PRO A 243 1.83 9.48 -11.26
CA PRO A 243 1.23 9.60 -12.59
C PRO A 243 1.72 10.82 -13.36
N ARG A 244 1.84 11.98 -12.71
CA ARG A 244 2.33 13.21 -13.34
C ARG A 244 3.83 13.18 -13.60
N THR A 245 4.62 12.72 -12.62
CA THR A 245 6.08 12.68 -12.77
C THR A 245 6.54 11.67 -13.82
N ILE A 246 5.87 10.51 -13.93
CA ILE A 246 6.13 9.54 -14.99
C ILE A 246 5.76 10.13 -16.37
N THR A 247 4.57 10.73 -16.50
CA THR A 247 4.14 11.36 -17.77
C THR A 247 5.13 12.43 -18.19
N ARG A 248 5.56 13.30 -17.28
CA ARG A 248 6.57 14.31 -17.57
C ARG A 248 7.91 13.70 -17.95
N GLY A 249 8.36 12.63 -17.30
CA GLY A 249 9.57 11.91 -17.70
C GLY A 249 9.48 11.41 -19.15
N ILE A 250 8.33 10.86 -19.55
CA ILE A 250 8.07 10.42 -20.92
C ILE A 250 8.11 11.63 -21.89
N GLU A 251 7.47 12.73 -21.54
CA GLU A 251 7.49 13.98 -22.33
C GLU A 251 8.91 14.55 -22.46
N ASN A 252 9.76 14.38 -21.43
CA ASN A 252 11.17 14.74 -21.44
C ASN A 252 12.06 13.72 -22.19
N GLY A 253 11.45 12.74 -22.86
CA GLY A 253 12.14 11.76 -23.72
C GLY A 253 12.61 10.50 -23.01
N ALA A 254 12.12 10.18 -21.82
CA ALA A 254 12.42 8.89 -21.19
C ALA A 254 11.76 7.73 -21.93
N ARG A 255 12.53 6.70 -22.25
CA ARG A 255 11.99 5.40 -22.69
C ARG A 255 11.40 4.67 -21.49
N PHE A 256 10.14 4.26 -21.58
CA PHE A 256 9.42 3.60 -20.49
C PHE A 256 9.05 2.17 -20.86
N ILE A 257 9.50 1.19 -20.08
CA ILE A 257 9.28 -0.25 -20.25
C ILE A 257 8.59 -0.80 -19.00
N VAL A 258 7.60 -1.65 -19.19
CA VAL A 258 6.91 -2.35 -18.10
C VAL A 258 6.93 -3.85 -18.33
N VAL A 259 7.46 -4.58 -17.37
CA VAL A 259 7.47 -6.04 -17.29
C VAL A 259 6.35 -6.46 -16.33
N ASP A 260 5.28 -7.07 -16.83
CA ASP A 260 4.09 -7.42 -16.03
C ASP A 260 3.30 -8.53 -16.73
N PRO A 261 2.74 -9.54 -16.03
CA PRO A 261 1.86 -10.54 -16.63
C PRO A 261 0.62 -9.95 -17.30
N TYR A 262 0.18 -8.77 -16.87
CA TYR A 262 -1.01 -8.09 -17.34
C TYR A 262 -0.65 -6.70 -17.90
N CYS A 263 -1.18 -6.37 -19.09
CA CYS A 263 -1.08 -5.03 -19.66
C CYS A 263 -1.96 -4.07 -18.87
N SER A 264 -1.45 -3.70 -17.69
CA SER A 264 -2.09 -2.76 -16.78
C SER A 264 -2.20 -1.36 -17.40
N PHE A 265 -2.93 -0.44 -16.77
CA PHE A 265 -3.01 0.94 -17.24
C PHE A 265 -1.61 1.59 -17.34
N THR A 266 -0.70 1.25 -16.43
CA THR A 266 0.70 1.69 -16.52
C THR A 266 1.40 1.08 -17.74
N ALA A 267 1.25 -0.23 -17.96
CA ALA A 267 1.83 -0.92 -19.11
C ALA A 267 1.28 -0.40 -20.44
N SER A 268 -0.01 -0.04 -20.50
CA SER A 268 -0.63 0.55 -21.71
C SER A 268 -0.13 1.96 -22.07
N LYS A 269 0.59 2.62 -21.15
CA LYS A 269 1.23 3.93 -21.36
C LYS A 269 2.75 3.80 -21.56
N ALA A 270 3.29 2.62 -21.40
CA ALA A 270 4.69 2.34 -21.66
C ALA A 270 4.97 2.31 -23.19
N HIS A 271 6.22 2.55 -23.57
CA HIS A 271 6.68 2.35 -24.93
C HIS A 271 6.67 0.86 -25.31
N GLU A 272 6.83 0.00 -24.30
CA GLU A 272 6.82 -1.45 -24.48
C GLU A 272 6.33 -2.15 -23.22
N TRP A 273 5.41 -3.10 -23.38
CA TRP A 273 4.97 -4.04 -22.37
C TRP A 273 5.58 -5.42 -22.65
N ILE A 274 6.21 -6.00 -21.64
CA ILE A 274 6.82 -7.32 -21.69
C ILE A 274 5.97 -8.28 -20.84
N PRO A 275 5.17 -9.15 -21.44
CA PRO A 275 4.46 -10.18 -20.70
C PRO A 275 5.44 -11.20 -20.11
N ILE A 276 5.33 -11.45 -18.80
CA ILE A 276 6.20 -12.38 -18.07
C ILE A 276 5.35 -13.36 -17.26
N LYS A 277 5.85 -14.57 -17.01
CA LYS A 277 5.21 -15.50 -16.06
C LYS A 277 5.31 -14.95 -14.64
N PRO A 278 4.24 -15.00 -13.83
CA PRO A 278 4.23 -14.46 -12.47
C PRO A 278 5.37 -15.02 -11.61
N SER A 279 6.03 -14.15 -10.80
CA SER A 279 7.09 -14.52 -9.86
C SER A 279 8.42 -14.95 -10.49
N THR A 280 8.61 -14.74 -11.78
CA THR A 280 9.86 -15.07 -12.48
C THR A 280 10.72 -13.84 -12.79
N ASP A 281 10.32 -12.69 -12.31
CA ASP A 281 11.01 -11.39 -12.48
C ASP A 281 12.48 -11.43 -12.06
N GLY A 282 12.80 -12.16 -10.98
CA GLY A 282 14.16 -12.36 -10.50
C GLY A 282 15.06 -13.09 -11.51
N ALA A 283 14.51 -14.07 -12.25
CA ALA A 283 15.28 -14.78 -13.29
C ALA A 283 15.62 -13.83 -14.46
N MET A 284 14.67 -12.98 -14.89
CA MET A 284 14.93 -11.96 -15.90
C MET A 284 15.98 -10.97 -15.42
N ALA A 285 15.89 -10.50 -14.18
CA ALA A 285 16.86 -9.55 -13.61
C ALA A 285 18.28 -10.13 -13.51
N LEU A 286 18.42 -11.41 -13.11
CA LEU A 286 19.71 -12.11 -13.07
C LEU A 286 20.32 -12.26 -14.48
N ALA A 287 19.51 -12.58 -15.49
CA ALA A 287 19.98 -12.67 -16.87
C ALA A 287 20.34 -11.27 -17.43
N MET A 288 19.62 -10.22 -17.05
CA MET A 288 20.03 -8.85 -17.38
C MET A 288 21.38 -8.51 -16.75
N ALA A 289 21.59 -8.89 -15.47
CA ALA A 289 22.89 -8.69 -14.80
C ALA A 289 24.01 -9.47 -15.49
N ASN A 290 23.77 -10.73 -15.94
CA ASN A 290 24.71 -11.50 -16.75
C ASN A 290 25.12 -10.71 -18.01
N VAL A 291 24.17 -10.24 -18.80
CA VAL A 291 24.44 -9.47 -20.04
C VAL A 291 25.25 -8.20 -19.74
N ILE A 292 24.91 -7.47 -18.70
CA ILE A 292 25.56 -6.22 -18.30
C ILE A 292 27.03 -6.48 -17.89
N ILE A 293 27.27 -7.54 -17.13
CA ILE A 293 28.63 -7.91 -16.66
C ILE A 293 29.49 -8.46 -17.80
N GLU A 294 29.01 -9.44 -18.55
CA GLU A 294 29.72 -10.06 -19.67
C GLU A 294 30.05 -9.04 -20.77
N SER A 295 29.16 -8.07 -21.01
CA SER A 295 29.39 -6.99 -21.96
C SER A 295 30.16 -5.80 -21.37
N LYS A 296 30.58 -5.85 -20.10
CA LYS A 296 31.31 -4.76 -19.39
C LYS A 296 30.57 -3.41 -19.43
N LEU A 297 29.24 -3.45 -19.30
CA LEU A 297 28.36 -2.26 -19.35
C LEU A 297 28.03 -1.72 -17.94
N TYR A 298 28.55 -2.34 -16.88
CA TYR A 298 28.38 -1.87 -15.51
C TYR A 298 29.29 -0.67 -15.20
N ASP A 299 28.95 0.08 -14.16
CA ASP A 299 29.73 1.23 -13.69
C ASP A 299 30.86 0.74 -12.78
N GLN A 300 32.02 0.39 -13.37
CA GLN A 300 33.17 -0.18 -12.66
C GLN A 300 33.55 0.68 -11.44
N LYS A 301 33.74 2.00 -11.65
CA LYS A 301 34.16 2.90 -10.57
C LYS A 301 33.14 2.95 -9.43
N PHE A 302 31.85 3.02 -9.77
CA PHE A 302 30.80 3.04 -8.75
C PHE A 302 30.73 1.71 -7.97
N VAL A 303 30.87 0.59 -8.65
CA VAL A 303 30.89 -0.73 -8.02
C VAL A 303 32.11 -0.87 -7.08
N ASP A 304 33.30 -0.49 -7.51
CA ASP A 304 34.51 -0.58 -6.70
C ASP A 304 34.43 0.30 -5.44
N ASP A 305 33.93 1.52 -5.59
CA ASP A 305 33.83 2.48 -4.50
C ASP A 305 32.68 2.17 -3.53
N TRP A 306 31.51 1.78 -4.05
CA TRP A 306 30.25 1.82 -3.33
C TRP A 306 29.50 0.49 -3.22
N ALA A 307 30.08 -0.63 -3.66
CA ALA A 307 29.45 -1.94 -3.54
C ALA A 307 30.34 -2.96 -2.84
N VAL A 308 29.71 -4.03 -2.33
CA VAL A 308 30.39 -5.21 -1.78
C VAL A 308 29.77 -6.48 -2.35
N GLY A 309 30.58 -7.56 -2.47
CA GLY A 309 30.11 -8.86 -2.95
C GLY A 309 29.95 -8.96 -4.47
N PHE A 310 30.53 -8.02 -5.23
CA PHE A 310 30.45 -8.03 -6.71
C PHE A 310 31.08 -9.28 -7.32
N ASP A 311 32.25 -9.71 -6.86
CA ASP A 311 32.94 -10.90 -7.42
C ASP A 311 32.13 -12.17 -7.25
N GLN A 312 31.52 -12.36 -6.05
CA GLN A 312 30.64 -13.50 -5.78
C GLN A 312 29.37 -13.43 -6.66
N PHE A 313 28.78 -12.24 -6.81
CA PHE A 313 27.63 -12.05 -7.66
C PHE A 313 27.94 -12.27 -9.14
N SER A 314 29.05 -11.72 -9.64
CA SER A 314 29.52 -11.90 -11.00
C SER A 314 29.76 -13.37 -11.34
N ALA A 315 30.40 -14.11 -10.43
CA ALA A 315 30.59 -15.55 -10.58
C ALA A 315 29.25 -16.31 -10.61
N TYR A 316 28.28 -15.92 -9.73
CA TYR A 316 26.98 -16.56 -9.64
C TYR A 316 26.13 -16.35 -10.90
N VAL A 317 26.15 -15.16 -11.50
CA VAL A 317 25.29 -14.88 -12.67
C VAL A 317 25.89 -15.38 -14.00
N LYS A 318 27.09 -15.92 -14.00
CA LYS A 318 27.76 -16.35 -15.23
C LYS A 318 26.96 -17.36 -16.05
N ASP A 319 26.26 -18.28 -15.41
CA ASP A 319 25.40 -19.30 -16.04
C ASP A 319 23.93 -18.87 -16.14
N LYS A 320 23.56 -17.67 -15.64
CA LYS A 320 22.19 -17.14 -15.71
C LYS A 320 21.99 -16.38 -17.03
N THR A 321 22.15 -17.08 -18.15
CA THR A 321 22.09 -16.48 -19.49
C THR A 321 20.65 -16.06 -19.85
N PRO A 322 20.45 -15.20 -20.86
CA PRO A 322 19.11 -14.90 -21.38
C PRO A 322 18.32 -16.14 -21.79
N GLU A 323 18.97 -17.18 -22.36
CA GLU A 323 18.35 -18.45 -22.76
C GLU A 323 17.90 -19.27 -21.53
N TRP A 324 18.66 -19.23 -20.45
CA TRP A 324 18.22 -19.81 -19.18
C TRP A 324 16.96 -19.11 -18.67
N ALA A 325 16.95 -17.78 -18.69
CA ALA A 325 15.81 -16.99 -18.21
C ALA A 325 14.57 -17.14 -19.12
N GLU A 326 14.73 -17.22 -20.45
CA GLU A 326 13.61 -17.46 -21.39
C GLU A 326 12.82 -18.70 -21.04
N LYS A 327 13.47 -19.80 -20.69
CA LYS A 327 12.81 -21.06 -20.29
C LYS A 327 11.94 -20.89 -19.04
N ILE A 328 12.34 -20.00 -18.13
CA ILE A 328 11.66 -19.75 -16.85
C ILE A 328 10.55 -18.70 -17.02
N THR A 329 10.86 -17.62 -17.69
CA THR A 329 10.05 -16.40 -17.73
C THR A 329 9.04 -16.37 -18.88
N GLY A 330 9.34 -17.10 -19.96
CA GLY A 330 8.64 -16.99 -21.24
C GLY A 330 9.01 -15.73 -22.04
N VAL A 331 9.93 -14.88 -21.55
CA VAL A 331 10.41 -13.69 -22.26
C VAL A 331 11.55 -14.10 -23.20
N PRO A 332 11.49 -13.79 -24.52
CA PRO A 332 12.54 -14.14 -25.46
C PRO A 332 13.92 -13.63 -25.04
N ALA A 333 14.94 -14.50 -25.18
CA ALA A 333 16.33 -14.21 -24.82
C ALA A 333 16.86 -12.91 -25.45
N ASP A 334 16.54 -12.65 -26.72
CA ASP A 334 16.94 -11.43 -27.42
C ASP A 334 16.27 -10.17 -26.84
N THR A 335 15.03 -10.28 -26.37
CA THR A 335 14.36 -9.19 -25.66
C THR A 335 15.07 -8.87 -24.34
N ILE A 336 15.45 -9.90 -23.57
CA ILE A 336 16.20 -9.74 -22.32
C ILE A 336 17.55 -9.05 -22.59
N ARG A 337 18.31 -9.51 -23.61
CA ARG A 337 19.59 -8.89 -24.01
C ARG A 337 19.45 -7.44 -24.39
N ARG A 338 18.44 -7.12 -25.21
CA ARG A 338 18.19 -5.76 -25.66
C ARG A 338 17.87 -4.84 -24.49
N ILE A 339 16.93 -5.22 -23.62
CA ILE A 339 16.53 -4.41 -22.47
C ILE A 339 17.70 -4.23 -21.49
N ALA A 340 18.49 -5.26 -21.24
CA ALA A 340 19.67 -5.18 -20.38
C ALA A 340 20.69 -4.15 -20.91
N ARG A 341 20.97 -4.16 -22.23
CA ARG A 341 21.88 -3.19 -22.86
C ARG A 341 21.29 -1.79 -22.85
N GLU A 342 20.02 -1.62 -23.25
CA GLU A 342 19.33 -0.33 -23.22
C GLU A 342 19.39 0.29 -21.82
N PHE A 343 19.03 -0.48 -20.77
CA PHE A 343 19.05 -0.03 -19.38
C PHE A 343 20.45 0.39 -18.90
N ALA A 344 21.49 -0.36 -19.27
CA ALA A 344 22.86 -0.09 -18.83
C ALA A 344 23.49 1.11 -19.55
N THR A 345 23.10 1.37 -20.81
CA THR A 345 23.73 2.40 -21.65
C THR A 345 22.94 3.71 -21.74
N THR A 346 21.63 3.69 -21.43
CA THR A 346 20.80 4.89 -21.44
C THR A 346 20.72 5.44 -20.02
N LYS A 347 21.49 6.47 -19.71
CA LYS A 347 21.61 7.07 -18.38
C LYS A 347 21.10 8.51 -18.35
N PRO A 348 20.53 8.97 -17.23
CA PRO A 348 20.20 8.23 -16.01
C PRO A 348 19.03 7.28 -16.20
N ALA A 349 19.01 6.17 -15.45
CA ALA A 349 17.98 5.14 -15.56
C ALA A 349 17.37 4.77 -14.19
N ILE A 350 16.12 4.29 -14.23
CA ILE A 350 15.39 3.77 -13.07
C ILE A 350 15.04 2.32 -13.31
N VAL A 351 15.26 1.46 -12.32
CA VAL A 351 14.62 0.15 -12.17
C VAL A 351 13.89 0.09 -10.84
N ASP A 352 12.61 -0.28 -10.84
CA ASP A 352 11.83 -0.40 -9.61
C ASP A 352 10.79 -1.53 -9.75
N ALA A 353 10.31 -2.01 -8.59
CA ALA A 353 9.36 -3.10 -8.49
C ALA A 353 8.37 -2.85 -7.35
N TRP A 354 7.16 -3.44 -7.45
CA TRP A 354 6.19 -3.31 -6.39
C TRP A 354 5.56 -4.66 -6.02
N SER A 355 4.25 -4.73 -5.83
CA SER A 355 3.54 -5.92 -5.36
C SER A 355 3.43 -7.05 -6.40
N GLY A 356 3.78 -6.83 -7.66
CA GLY A 356 3.88 -7.91 -8.65
C GLY A 356 4.85 -8.97 -8.16
N PRO A 357 6.17 -8.74 -8.21
CA PRO A 357 7.15 -9.68 -7.67
C PRO A 357 7.11 -9.78 -6.13
N GLY A 358 6.54 -8.79 -5.43
CA GLY A 358 6.59 -8.68 -3.98
C GLY A 358 5.59 -9.53 -3.19
N GLN A 359 4.60 -10.19 -3.81
CA GLN A 359 3.54 -10.94 -3.12
C GLN A 359 3.55 -12.44 -3.45
N HIS A 360 4.76 -13.01 -3.55
CA HIS A 360 5.05 -14.41 -3.84
C HIS A 360 5.98 -15.02 -2.78
N SER A 361 6.09 -16.34 -2.74
CA SER A 361 6.93 -17.07 -1.79
C SER A 361 8.44 -16.81 -1.98
N ASN A 362 8.87 -16.39 -3.15
CA ASN A 362 10.25 -16.04 -3.50
C ASN A 362 10.51 -14.51 -3.60
N ALA A 363 9.62 -13.69 -3.05
CA ALA A 363 9.57 -12.25 -3.24
C ALA A 363 10.90 -11.53 -2.91
N VAL A 364 11.50 -11.85 -1.75
CA VAL A 364 12.70 -11.13 -1.29
C VAL A 364 13.89 -11.38 -2.21
N GLN A 365 14.19 -12.63 -2.56
CA GLN A 365 15.34 -12.94 -3.40
C GLN A 365 15.15 -12.45 -4.84
N GLY A 366 13.95 -12.65 -5.42
CA GLY A 366 13.62 -12.14 -6.76
C GLY A 366 13.69 -10.61 -6.84
N GLY A 367 13.16 -9.93 -5.83
CA GLY A 367 13.22 -8.47 -5.76
C GLY A 367 14.63 -7.90 -5.54
N ARG A 368 15.48 -8.60 -4.76
CA ARG A 368 16.89 -8.24 -4.60
C ARG A 368 17.64 -8.31 -5.93
N ALA A 369 17.35 -9.31 -6.77
CA ALA A 369 17.93 -9.40 -8.12
C ALA A 369 17.55 -8.19 -9.00
N ILE A 370 16.34 -7.64 -8.84
CA ILE A 370 15.92 -6.40 -9.52
C ILE A 370 16.68 -5.19 -8.93
N ALA A 371 16.74 -5.07 -7.61
CA ALA A 371 17.35 -3.91 -6.94
C ALA A 371 18.86 -3.76 -7.22
N VAL A 372 19.60 -4.87 -7.34
CA VAL A 372 21.04 -4.84 -7.64
C VAL A 372 21.35 -4.32 -9.04
N LEU A 373 20.41 -4.32 -10.00
CA LEU A 373 20.62 -3.73 -11.32
C LEU A 373 20.91 -2.22 -11.25
N ALA A 374 20.26 -1.50 -10.33
CA ALA A 374 20.54 -0.09 -10.10
C ALA A 374 21.95 0.12 -9.53
N ALA A 375 22.37 -0.72 -8.57
CA ALA A 375 23.72 -0.71 -7.99
C ALA A 375 24.79 -1.02 -9.05
N LEU A 376 24.55 -2.03 -9.89
CA LEU A 376 25.47 -2.47 -10.95
C LEU A 376 25.75 -1.35 -11.97
N THR A 377 24.76 -0.53 -12.25
CA THR A 377 24.88 0.53 -13.28
C THR A 377 25.11 1.94 -12.70
N GLY A 378 25.30 2.07 -11.37
CA GLY A 378 25.53 3.36 -10.71
C GLY A 378 24.30 4.30 -10.73
N ASN A 379 23.10 3.74 -10.93
CA ASN A 379 21.85 4.49 -11.00
C ASN A 379 21.18 4.62 -9.62
N VAL A 380 21.92 5.15 -8.65
CA VAL A 380 21.46 5.31 -7.26
C VAL A 380 21.76 6.71 -6.73
N ASP A 381 20.75 7.34 -6.15
CA ASP A 381 20.79 8.63 -5.43
C ASP A 381 21.38 9.81 -6.24
N LYS A 382 21.16 9.79 -7.56
CA LYS A 382 21.51 10.84 -8.53
C LYS A 382 20.24 11.34 -9.24
N PRO A 383 20.24 12.55 -9.85
CA PRO A 383 19.13 13.00 -10.68
C PRO A 383 18.74 11.96 -11.73
N GLY A 384 17.44 11.64 -11.84
CA GLY A 384 16.90 10.68 -12.82
C GLY A 384 17.11 9.20 -12.48
N THR A 385 17.55 8.88 -11.27
CA THR A 385 17.79 7.50 -10.81
C THR A 385 16.87 7.11 -9.64
N ILE A 386 17.07 5.91 -9.06
CA ILE A 386 16.50 5.53 -7.77
C ILE A 386 17.12 6.40 -6.68
N MET A 387 16.28 7.15 -5.97
CA MET A 387 16.69 8.07 -4.91
C MET A 387 16.39 7.52 -3.52
N ILE A 388 17.21 7.91 -2.56
CA ILE A 388 16.94 7.75 -1.13
C ILE A 388 16.25 9.02 -0.63
N PRO A 389 14.93 9.01 -0.35
CA PRO A 389 14.20 10.19 0.07
C PRO A 389 14.72 10.74 1.40
N ASN A 390 14.61 12.05 1.60
CA ASN A 390 14.78 12.62 2.91
C ASN A 390 13.57 12.27 3.80
N LYS A 391 13.83 12.11 5.10
CA LYS A 391 12.77 11.79 6.04
C LYS A 391 11.94 13.05 6.31
N GLY A 392 10.62 12.97 6.09
CA GLY A 392 9.63 13.98 6.42
C GLY A 392 8.56 13.42 7.36
N GLY A 393 7.72 14.29 7.91
CA GLY A 393 6.60 13.94 8.77
C GLY A 393 6.83 14.27 10.25
N GLY A 394 5.88 13.82 11.07
CA GLY A 394 5.96 13.91 12.52
C GLY A 394 6.90 12.84 13.10
N ALA A 395 7.28 13.03 14.34
CA ALA A 395 7.96 12.01 15.14
C ALA A 395 7.01 11.54 16.25
N HIS A 396 6.92 10.24 16.42
CA HIS A 396 6.15 9.65 17.51
C HIS A 396 6.65 10.21 18.87
N PRO A 397 5.76 10.78 19.71
CA PRO A 397 6.17 11.30 21.01
C PRO A 397 6.76 10.16 21.86
N PRO A 398 7.88 10.38 22.53
CA PRO A 398 8.46 9.36 23.40
C PRO A 398 7.52 9.03 24.55
N ILE A 399 7.25 7.74 24.74
CA ILE A 399 6.51 7.21 25.89
C ILE A 399 7.41 6.25 26.67
N ARG A 400 7.38 6.36 27.98
CA ARG A 400 8.08 5.43 28.88
C ARG A 400 7.15 4.29 29.23
N VAL A 401 7.47 3.10 28.72
CA VAL A 401 6.67 1.89 28.94
C VAL A 401 7.57 0.70 29.28
N LYS A 402 7.09 -0.13 30.20
CA LYS A 402 7.68 -1.45 30.44
C LYS A 402 7.03 -2.44 29.49
N LYS A 403 7.73 -2.78 28.41
CA LYS A 403 7.23 -3.76 27.44
C LYS A 403 7.05 -5.13 28.08
N THR A 404 6.02 -5.87 27.66
CA THR A 404 5.79 -7.25 28.06
C THR A 404 6.91 -8.17 27.55
N ASP A 405 7.23 -9.21 28.32
CA ASP A 405 8.16 -10.28 27.96
C ASP A 405 7.49 -11.40 27.13
N LYS A 406 6.18 -11.35 27.00
CA LYS A 406 5.42 -12.33 26.24
C LYS A 406 5.74 -12.25 24.74
N PRO A 407 5.94 -13.38 24.05
CA PRO A 407 6.20 -13.38 22.63
C PRO A 407 4.97 -12.93 21.83
N ARG A 408 5.19 -12.32 20.67
CA ARG A 408 4.13 -12.05 19.71
C ARG A 408 3.55 -13.36 19.17
N LEU A 409 2.23 -13.38 18.98
CA LEU A 409 1.52 -14.55 18.42
C LEU A 409 2.02 -14.91 17.03
N ASP A 410 2.31 -13.91 16.20
CA ASP A 410 2.77 -14.09 14.81
C ASP A 410 4.20 -14.64 14.67
N GLY A 411 4.97 -14.68 15.75
CA GLY A 411 6.35 -15.13 15.69
C GLY A 411 7.25 -14.24 14.83
N LEU A 412 6.95 -12.94 14.73
CA LEU A 412 7.65 -11.95 13.92
C LEU A 412 9.18 -12.03 14.03
N SER A 413 9.71 -12.29 15.22
CA SER A 413 11.16 -12.40 15.47
C SER A 413 11.85 -13.55 14.74
N LYS A 414 11.09 -14.52 14.22
CA LYS A 414 11.60 -15.63 13.41
C LYS A 414 11.73 -15.29 11.92
N PHE A 415 11.14 -14.17 11.47
CA PHE A 415 11.30 -13.68 10.11
C PHE A 415 12.54 -12.80 10.03
N PRO A 416 13.59 -13.20 9.29
CA PRO A 416 14.88 -12.48 9.25
C PRO A 416 14.79 -11.02 8.81
N MET A 417 13.80 -10.70 7.98
CA MET A 417 13.49 -9.36 7.48
C MET A 417 12.05 -8.92 7.84
N GLY A 418 11.50 -9.49 8.91
CA GLY A 418 10.15 -9.14 9.39
C GLY A 418 10.03 -7.65 9.72
N HIS A 419 8.88 -7.07 9.39
CA HIS A 419 8.56 -5.68 9.67
C HIS A 419 7.66 -5.56 10.91
N SER A 420 7.80 -4.49 11.69
CA SER A 420 7.01 -4.22 12.92
C SER A 420 5.49 -4.24 12.73
N SER A 421 5.00 -4.19 11.49
CA SER A 421 3.57 -4.34 11.17
C SER A 421 2.99 -5.73 11.49
N GLY A 422 3.82 -6.70 11.85
CA GLY A 422 3.38 -8.06 12.17
C GLY A 422 3.20 -8.96 10.96
N VAL A 423 2.71 -10.21 11.18
CA VAL A 423 2.49 -11.21 10.13
C VAL A 423 1.07 -11.78 10.26
N TYR A 424 0.11 -11.19 9.56
CA TYR A 424 -1.32 -11.50 9.68
C TYR A 424 -1.67 -12.95 9.36
N THR A 425 -1.06 -13.51 8.32
CA THR A 425 -1.30 -14.90 7.92
C THR A 425 -0.84 -15.90 8.99
N GLU A 426 0.25 -15.59 9.71
CA GLU A 426 0.69 -16.39 10.85
C GLU A 426 -0.27 -16.29 12.04
N ILE A 427 -0.80 -15.09 12.32
CA ILE A 427 -1.82 -14.92 13.35
C ILE A 427 -3.02 -15.84 13.05
N ILE A 428 -3.56 -15.77 11.83
CA ILE A 428 -4.71 -16.58 11.41
C ILE A 428 -4.40 -18.08 11.49
N SER A 429 -3.26 -18.51 10.95
CA SER A 429 -2.85 -19.92 10.97
C SER A 429 -2.74 -20.46 12.41
N ARG A 430 -2.12 -19.70 13.32
CA ARG A 430 -1.91 -20.11 14.72
C ARG A 430 -3.20 -20.12 15.56
N ILE A 431 -4.16 -19.26 15.24
CA ILE A 431 -5.50 -19.37 15.85
C ILE A 431 -6.17 -20.68 15.42
N LEU A 432 -6.02 -21.05 14.14
CA LEU A 432 -6.70 -22.23 13.60
C LEU A 432 -6.09 -23.55 14.09
N ASP A 433 -4.75 -23.65 14.05
CA ASP A 433 -4.04 -24.90 14.35
C ASP A 433 -3.63 -25.07 15.84
N GLY A 434 -3.76 -24.01 16.62
CA GLY A 434 -3.43 -24.04 18.05
C GLY A 434 -1.94 -24.11 18.38
N LYS A 435 -1.03 -23.92 17.38
CA LYS A 435 0.42 -24.07 17.56
C LYS A 435 1.14 -22.76 17.94
N GLY A 436 0.41 -21.72 18.30
CA GLY A 436 0.97 -20.49 18.85
C GLY A 436 1.51 -20.68 20.29
N PRO A 437 2.24 -19.69 20.82
CA PRO A 437 2.69 -19.69 22.22
C PRO A 437 1.51 -19.61 23.22
N TYR A 438 0.35 -19.19 22.77
CA TYR A 438 -0.92 -19.12 23.49
C TYR A 438 -2.07 -18.99 22.49
N GLN A 439 -3.31 -19.22 22.94
CA GLN A 439 -4.50 -18.90 22.18
C GLN A 439 -4.94 -17.46 22.48
N PRO A 440 -5.15 -16.59 21.45
CA PRO A 440 -5.71 -15.27 21.67
C PRO A 440 -7.18 -15.38 22.05
N LYS A 441 -7.65 -14.41 22.84
CA LYS A 441 -9.04 -14.39 23.35
C LYS A 441 -9.85 -13.24 22.77
N MET A 442 -9.22 -12.10 22.52
CA MET A 442 -9.91 -10.90 22.06
C MET A 442 -9.21 -10.25 20.90
N ALA A 443 -9.98 -9.67 19.97
CA ALA A 443 -9.45 -8.80 18.91
C ALA A 443 -10.13 -7.44 18.92
N VAL A 444 -9.34 -6.40 18.68
CA VAL A 444 -9.80 -5.05 18.30
C VAL A 444 -9.30 -4.79 16.88
N VAL A 445 -10.20 -4.44 15.99
CA VAL A 445 -9.93 -4.17 14.57
C VAL A 445 -10.40 -2.76 14.23
N MET A 446 -9.47 -1.90 13.80
CA MET A 446 -9.77 -0.53 13.40
C MET A 446 -9.34 -0.30 11.95
N PHE A 447 -10.19 0.32 11.14
CA PHE A 447 -9.92 0.68 9.73
C PHE A 447 -9.60 -0.48 8.79
N GLN A 448 -9.92 -1.70 9.13
CA GLN A 448 -9.56 -2.87 8.34
C GLN A 448 -10.74 -3.83 8.13
N ASN A 449 -10.85 -4.32 6.89
CA ASN A 449 -11.72 -5.43 6.57
C ASN A 449 -10.87 -6.71 6.40
N LEU A 450 -10.49 -7.33 7.53
CA LEU A 450 -9.58 -8.49 7.57
C LEU A 450 -10.09 -9.65 6.69
N VAL A 451 -11.40 -9.89 6.71
CA VAL A 451 -12.05 -11.00 5.99
C VAL A 451 -11.84 -10.94 4.48
N LEU A 452 -11.83 -9.72 3.89
CA LEU A 452 -11.55 -9.55 2.46
C LEU A 452 -10.09 -9.19 2.15
N SER A 453 -9.33 -8.71 3.13
CA SER A 453 -7.97 -8.21 2.91
C SER A 453 -6.89 -9.28 3.12
N ILE A 454 -7.10 -10.24 4.01
CA ILE A 454 -6.15 -11.33 4.25
C ILE A 454 -6.42 -12.46 3.25
N PRO A 455 -5.40 -13.03 2.58
CA PRO A 455 -5.59 -14.18 1.71
C PRO A 455 -6.10 -15.39 2.51
N GLY A 456 -7.08 -16.12 1.94
CA GLY A 456 -7.76 -17.22 2.62
C GLY A 456 -8.98 -16.77 3.42
N THR A 457 -9.92 -16.08 2.78
CA THR A 457 -11.16 -15.53 3.37
C THR A 457 -11.85 -16.48 4.36
N ASN A 458 -12.01 -17.76 4.01
CA ASN A 458 -12.66 -18.75 4.88
C ASN A 458 -11.88 -18.99 6.16
N ASN A 459 -10.55 -19.06 6.07
CA ASN A 459 -9.67 -19.20 7.24
C ASN A 459 -9.79 -18.03 8.19
N VAL A 460 -9.91 -16.80 7.67
CA VAL A 460 -10.08 -15.59 8.49
C VAL A 460 -11.41 -15.63 9.24
N ILE A 461 -12.52 -16.03 8.58
CA ILE A 461 -13.82 -16.19 9.21
C ILE A 461 -13.73 -17.21 10.36
N GLU A 462 -13.18 -18.40 10.08
CA GLU A 462 -13.05 -19.46 11.11
C GLU A 462 -12.11 -19.06 12.26
N ALA A 463 -11.06 -18.27 11.99
CA ALA A 463 -10.19 -17.75 13.05
C ALA A 463 -10.93 -16.74 13.94
N LEU A 464 -11.67 -15.80 13.37
CA LEU A 464 -12.45 -14.82 14.14
C LEU A 464 -13.55 -15.47 14.98
N LYS A 465 -14.14 -16.58 14.52
CA LYS A 465 -15.12 -17.37 15.29
C LYS A 465 -14.52 -18.03 16.54
N LYS A 466 -13.22 -18.30 16.56
CA LYS A 466 -12.53 -18.91 17.71
C LYS A 466 -12.19 -17.91 18.82
N LEU A 467 -12.35 -16.61 18.59
CA LEU A 467 -12.11 -15.59 19.60
C LEU A 467 -13.33 -15.41 20.50
N ASP A 468 -13.09 -15.22 21.78
CA ASP A 468 -14.14 -15.00 22.77
C ASP A 468 -14.87 -13.66 22.56
N TYR A 469 -14.15 -12.65 22.04
CA TYR A 469 -14.70 -11.31 21.86
C TYR A 469 -13.99 -10.54 20.73
N VAL A 470 -14.77 -9.92 19.84
CA VAL A 470 -14.26 -9.15 18.70
C VAL A 470 -14.91 -7.76 18.66
N VAL A 471 -14.10 -6.72 18.66
CA VAL A 471 -14.53 -5.32 18.50
C VAL A 471 -14.07 -4.82 17.14
N VAL A 472 -14.96 -4.19 16.39
CA VAL A 472 -14.62 -3.58 15.08
C VAL A 472 -15.02 -2.12 15.08
N ASP A 473 -14.09 -1.22 14.76
CA ASP A 473 -14.34 0.18 14.49
C ASP A 473 -14.26 0.39 12.97
N ASP A 474 -15.38 0.68 12.34
CA ASP A 474 -15.49 0.83 10.89
C ASP A 474 -16.61 1.83 10.53
N ILE A 475 -16.48 2.49 9.40
CA ILE A 475 -17.52 3.38 8.86
C ILE A 475 -18.72 2.61 8.28
N TYR A 476 -18.53 1.33 7.95
CA TYR A 476 -19.56 0.45 7.38
C TYR A 476 -19.65 -0.87 8.14
N LEU A 477 -20.77 -1.59 7.97
CA LEU A 477 -20.91 -2.99 8.40
C LEU A 477 -20.20 -3.89 7.39
N SER A 478 -18.85 -3.86 7.45
CA SER A 478 -17.97 -4.71 6.61
C SER A 478 -18.11 -6.19 6.99
N GLU A 479 -17.54 -7.06 6.15
CA GLU A 479 -17.51 -8.51 6.40
C GLU A 479 -16.80 -8.86 7.71
N THR A 480 -15.83 -8.04 8.11
CA THR A 480 -15.18 -8.16 9.43
C THR A 480 -16.10 -7.66 10.54
N ALA A 481 -16.83 -6.57 10.33
CA ALA A 481 -17.81 -6.07 11.27
C ALA A 481 -18.95 -7.11 11.51
N GLU A 482 -19.33 -7.88 10.48
CA GLU A 482 -20.28 -8.98 10.65
C GLU A 482 -19.77 -10.11 11.57
N MET A 483 -18.47 -10.17 11.90
CA MET A 483 -17.90 -11.12 12.86
C MET A 483 -17.77 -10.54 14.28
N ALA A 484 -18.07 -9.24 14.46
CA ALA A 484 -17.87 -8.54 15.71
C ALA A 484 -18.97 -8.84 16.75
N ASP A 485 -18.65 -8.66 18.02
CA ASP A 485 -19.57 -8.59 19.15
C ASP A 485 -20.03 -7.15 19.38
N ILE A 486 -19.11 -6.18 19.20
CA ILE A 486 -19.44 -4.74 19.16
C ILE A 486 -18.86 -4.13 17.89
N VAL A 487 -19.66 -3.28 17.23
CA VAL A 487 -19.22 -2.39 16.16
C VAL A 487 -19.31 -0.95 16.64
N LEU A 488 -18.19 -0.22 16.55
CA LEU A 488 -18.09 1.20 16.81
C LEU A 488 -18.17 1.99 15.50
N PRO A 489 -18.91 3.11 15.44
CA PRO A 489 -19.02 3.94 14.25
C PRO A 489 -17.73 4.75 14.03
N GLY A 490 -16.98 4.41 12.99
CA GLY A 490 -15.73 5.06 12.62
C GLY A 490 -15.90 6.45 12.00
N SER A 491 -14.84 7.26 12.04
CA SER A 491 -14.78 8.56 11.41
C SER A 491 -14.22 8.50 9.99
N THR A 492 -14.64 9.41 9.11
CA THR A 492 -13.96 9.62 7.82
C THR A 492 -12.74 10.54 7.98
N TYR A 493 -11.89 10.58 6.97
CA TYR A 493 -10.72 11.46 6.99
C TYR A 493 -11.06 12.96 6.99
N LEU A 494 -12.30 13.33 6.70
CA LEU A 494 -12.79 14.71 6.74
C LEU A 494 -13.23 15.14 8.15
N GLU A 495 -13.25 14.21 9.11
CA GLU A 495 -13.77 14.36 10.47
C GLU A 495 -12.68 14.21 11.55
N ARG A 496 -11.40 14.00 11.18
CA ARG A 496 -10.31 13.73 12.14
C ARG A 496 -8.98 14.38 11.78
N TYR A 497 -8.09 14.45 12.77
CA TYR A 497 -6.71 14.90 12.61
C TYR A 497 -5.74 13.77 12.22
N GLU A 498 -4.72 14.13 11.43
CA GLU A 498 -3.52 13.31 11.22
C GLU A 498 -2.35 14.18 10.75
N VAL A 499 -1.12 13.86 11.20
CA VAL A 499 0.11 14.46 10.69
C VAL A 499 0.61 13.63 9.51
N ILE A 500 0.62 14.21 8.33
CA ILE A 500 1.04 13.57 7.09
C ILE A 500 2.48 13.95 6.78
N GLY A 501 3.30 12.97 6.50
CA GLY A 501 4.66 13.14 5.99
C GLY A 501 4.97 12.17 4.87
N GLN A 502 6.13 12.32 4.26
CA GLN A 502 6.72 11.40 3.30
C GLN A 502 5.95 11.25 1.96
N TRP A 503 6.28 10.20 1.22
CA TRP A 503 5.78 9.83 -0.11
C TRP A 503 6.14 10.80 -1.23
N VAL A 504 7.06 11.71 -0.95
CA VAL A 504 7.73 12.60 -1.92
C VAL A 504 9.24 12.58 -1.66
N THR A 505 10.02 13.16 -2.56
CA THR A 505 11.47 13.06 -2.52
C THR A 505 12.15 14.05 -1.59
N TRP A 506 11.42 15.02 -1.04
CA TRP A 506 11.91 16.01 -0.08
C TRP A 506 11.09 15.97 1.22
N PRO A 507 11.64 16.47 2.34
CA PRO A 507 10.93 16.54 3.60
C PRO A 507 9.69 17.41 3.52
N VAL A 508 8.57 16.86 3.93
CA VAL A 508 7.26 17.52 3.96
C VAL A 508 6.53 17.12 5.23
N VAL A 509 5.83 18.07 5.84
CA VAL A 509 4.85 17.87 6.90
C VAL A 509 3.56 18.57 6.51
N SER A 510 2.49 17.82 6.37
CA SER A 510 1.17 18.34 6.04
C SER A 510 0.16 17.95 7.12
N LEU A 511 -0.84 18.79 7.32
CA LEU A 511 -1.90 18.52 8.29
C LEU A 511 -3.14 17.99 7.56
N ARG A 512 -3.58 16.79 7.93
CA ARG A 512 -4.99 16.43 7.77
C ARG A 512 -5.73 16.95 8.99
N GLN A 513 -6.63 17.91 8.77
CA GLN A 513 -7.49 18.45 9.83
C GLN A 513 -8.95 18.18 9.49
N PRO A 514 -9.82 18.05 10.52
CA PRO A 514 -11.25 17.91 10.28
C PRO A 514 -11.76 19.17 9.57
N VAL A 515 -12.57 18.97 8.55
CA VAL A 515 -13.25 20.07 7.83
C VAL A 515 -14.69 20.24 8.30
N VAL A 516 -15.25 19.21 8.92
CA VAL A 516 -16.51 19.20 9.64
C VAL A 516 -16.35 18.38 10.94
N PRO A 517 -17.11 18.67 12.01
CA PRO A 517 -17.17 17.78 13.16
C PRO A 517 -17.75 16.42 12.75
N PRO A 518 -17.52 15.36 13.54
CA PRO A 518 -18.16 14.05 13.32
C PRO A 518 -19.67 14.18 13.15
N ILE A 519 -20.18 13.90 11.92
CA ILE A 519 -21.54 14.28 11.51
C ILE A 519 -22.65 13.49 12.18
N PHE A 520 -22.34 12.36 12.81
CA PHE A 520 -23.26 11.52 13.59
C PHE A 520 -22.93 11.54 15.10
N GLY A 521 -22.01 12.41 15.54
CA GLY A 521 -21.55 12.47 16.92
C GLY A 521 -20.67 11.28 17.32
N GLN A 522 -20.09 10.57 16.32
CA GLN A 522 -19.15 9.48 16.56
C GLN A 522 -17.82 10.03 17.14
N LEU A 523 -17.16 9.20 17.95
CA LEU A 523 -15.82 9.50 18.42
C LEU A 523 -14.80 9.17 17.30
N PRO A 524 -13.87 10.08 16.97
CA PRO A 524 -12.67 9.70 16.22
C PRO A 524 -11.94 8.58 16.95
N GLU A 525 -11.28 7.72 16.21
CA GLU A 525 -10.68 6.47 16.70
C GLU A 525 -9.60 6.70 17.76
N TYR A 526 -8.87 7.83 17.70
CA TYR A 526 -7.94 8.22 18.76
C TYR A 526 -8.65 8.59 20.07
N ASP A 527 -9.87 9.15 20.00
CA ASP A 527 -10.69 9.43 21.20
C ASP A 527 -11.26 8.15 21.79
N VAL A 528 -11.62 7.16 20.95
CA VAL A 528 -11.99 5.80 21.43
C VAL A 528 -10.85 5.22 22.25
N VAL A 529 -9.62 5.28 21.75
CA VAL A 529 -8.43 4.79 22.46
C VAL A 529 -8.18 5.53 23.76
N ILE A 530 -8.29 6.87 23.75
CA ILE A 530 -8.14 7.70 24.94
C ILE A 530 -9.19 7.33 25.99
N GLN A 531 -10.45 7.18 25.60
CA GLN A 531 -11.54 6.80 26.50
C GLN A 531 -11.38 5.40 27.12
N LEU A 532 -10.88 4.43 26.33
CA LEU A 532 -10.55 3.09 26.83
C LEU A 532 -9.36 3.14 27.82
N GLY A 533 -8.31 3.91 27.47
CA GLY A 533 -7.15 4.09 28.34
C GLY A 533 -7.48 4.70 29.70
N LYS A 534 -8.40 5.70 29.72
CA LYS A 534 -8.95 6.29 30.96
C LYS A 534 -9.69 5.26 31.79
N ARG A 535 -10.63 4.53 31.20
CA ARG A 535 -11.44 3.49 31.89
C ARG A 535 -10.59 2.39 32.49
N LEU A 536 -9.48 2.08 31.86
CA LEU A 536 -8.51 1.06 32.32
C LEU A 536 -7.49 1.61 33.32
N GLY A 537 -7.41 2.93 33.52
CA GLY A 537 -6.43 3.57 34.39
C GLY A 537 -5.00 3.28 33.97
N LEU A 538 -4.71 3.31 32.66
CA LEU A 538 -3.38 2.95 32.14
C LEU A 538 -2.34 3.99 32.56
N LYS A 539 -1.20 3.50 33.08
CA LYS A 539 -0.10 4.31 33.60
C LYS A 539 1.17 4.03 32.83
N ASP A 540 2.02 5.04 32.72
CA ASP A 540 3.37 4.89 32.19
C ASP A 540 4.32 4.13 33.12
N ALA A 541 5.58 3.96 32.73
CA ALA A 541 6.59 3.24 33.52
C ALA A 541 6.93 3.93 34.86
N ASP A 542 6.64 5.22 34.98
CA ASP A 542 6.86 6.01 36.23
C ASP A 542 5.61 6.00 37.15
N GLY A 543 4.52 5.35 36.70
CA GLY A 543 3.26 5.27 37.43
C GLY A 543 2.33 6.46 37.20
N ALA A 544 2.68 7.39 36.29
CA ALA A 544 1.83 8.51 35.95
C ALA A 544 0.68 8.09 35.02
N PRO A 545 -0.55 8.59 35.22
CA PRO A 545 -1.69 8.27 34.36
C PRO A 545 -1.48 8.92 32.96
N PHE A 546 -1.33 8.08 31.92
CA PHE A 546 -1.02 8.57 30.58
C PHE A 546 -2.23 9.20 29.87
N PHE A 547 -3.40 8.55 29.91
CA PHE A 547 -4.59 8.97 29.17
C PHE A 547 -5.51 9.94 29.92
N GLU A 548 -5.31 10.15 31.22
CA GLU A 548 -6.28 10.85 32.10
C GLU A 548 -6.62 12.26 31.62
N SER A 549 -5.59 13.05 31.28
CA SER A 549 -5.72 14.43 30.80
C SER A 549 -5.33 14.63 29.34
N LEU A 550 -5.09 13.54 28.60
CA LEU A 550 -4.59 13.62 27.22
C LEU A 550 -5.68 14.19 26.30
N LYS A 551 -5.27 15.23 25.54
CA LYS A 551 -6.01 15.75 24.37
C LYS A 551 -5.22 15.38 23.13
N TYR A 552 -5.92 14.91 22.07
CA TYR A 552 -5.22 14.46 20.87
C TYR A 552 -4.49 15.60 20.14
N GLU A 553 -5.01 16.84 20.21
CA GLU A 553 -4.33 18.02 19.64
C GLU A 553 -2.95 18.28 20.29
N ASP A 554 -2.83 18.04 21.61
CA ASP A 554 -1.54 18.16 22.31
C ASP A 554 -0.57 17.05 21.88
N TYR A 555 -1.11 15.85 21.63
CA TYR A 555 -0.32 14.71 21.14
C TYR A 555 0.25 14.98 19.75
N ILE A 556 -0.58 15.41 18.78
CA ILE A 556 -0.10 15.75 17.43
C ILE A 556 0.79 16.97 17.40
N SER A 557 0.59 17.95 18.29
CA SER A 557 1.48 19.09 18.42
C SER A 557 2.91 18.64 18.79
N LYS A 558 3.03 17.71 19.74
CA LYS A 558 4.32 17.07 20.08
C LYS A 558 4.91 16.30 18.91
N MET A 559 4.08 15.57 18.14
CA MET A 559 4.53 14.86 16.92
C MET A 559 5.12 15.84 15.89
N ILE A 560 4.47 16.97 15.64
CA ILE A 560 4.94 17.99 14.69
C ILE A 560 6.25 18.61 15.17
N GLN A 561 6.31 19.03 16.44
CA GLN A 561 7.50 19.63 17.05
C GLN A 561 8.71 18.67 17.08
N GLY A 562 8.46 17.39 17.35
CA GLY A 562 9.50 16.35 17.32
C GLY A 562 9.93 15.93 15.92
N GLY A 563 9.12 16.24 14.90
CA GLY A 563 9.33 15.87 13.52
C GLY A 563 10.29 16.76 12.74
N SER A 564 10.19 16.73 11.41
CA SER A 564 11.09 17.48 10.52
C SER A 564 10.79 18.98 10.46
N ALA A 565 9.54 19.40 10.65
CA ALA A 565 9.13 20.81 10.60
C ALA A 565 9.56 21.63 11.82
N LYS A 566 9.54 21.03 13.01
CA LYS A 566 9.89 21.66 14.29
C LYS A 566 9.07 22.91 14.63
N ILE A 567 7.81 22.92 14.22
CA ILE A 567 6.84 24.00 14.45
C ILE A 567 5.68 23.49 15.29
N THR A 568 4.82 24.37 15.75
CA THR A 568 3.59 24.04 16.48
C THR A 568 2.47 23.61 15.51
N LEU A 569 1.41 23.03 16.07
CA LEU A 569 0.20 22.73 15.30
C LEU A 569 -0.44 24.00 14.73
N GLU A 570 -0.49 25.08 15.51
CA GLU A 570 -1.10 26.35 15.09
C GLU A 570 -0.27 27.04 13.99
N GLU A 571 1.06 27.00 14.10
CA GLU A 571 1.93 27.48 13.03
C GLU A 571 1.73 26.68 11.74
N LEU A 572 1.61 25.35 11.82
CA LEU A 572 1.35 24.52 10.64
C LEU A 572 -0.01 24.84 10.02
N LYS A 573 -1.06 25.05 10.81
CA LYS A 573 -2.39 25.47 10.33
C LYS A 573 -2.34 26.83 9.61
N ALA A 574 -1.50 27.74 10.05
CA ALA A 574 -1.38 29.09 9.50
C ALA A 574 -0.59 29.13 8.17
N LEU A 575 0.18 28.08 7.85
CA LEU A 575 0.91 28.02 6.59
C LEU A 575 -0.04 27.85 5.39
N PRO A 576 0.31 28.40 4.20
CA PRO A 576 -0.45 28.16 2.99
C PRO A 576 -0.67 26.66 2.76
N GLY A 577 -1.94 26.26 2.57
CA GLY A 577 -2.31 24.85 2.37
C GLY A 577 -2.11 23.93 3.58
N ALA A 578 -1.84 24.46 4.76
CA ALA A 578 -1.50 23.72 5.98
C ALA A 578 -0.36 22.71 5.74
N VAL A 579 0.70 23.16 5.08
CA VAL A 579 1.86 22.33 4.73
C VAL A 579 3.18 23.09 4.94
N TRP A 580 4.12 22.40 5.56
CA TRP A 580 5.51 22.80 5.63
C TRP A 580 6.36 21.95 4.69
N MET A 581 7.32 22.56 4.01
CA MET A 581 8.27 21.89 3.12
C MET A 581 9.67 22.38 3.38
N ASP A 582 10.68 21.50 3.26
CA ASP A 582 12.07 21.91 3.31
C ASP A 582 12.39 22.81 2.09
N PRO A 583 12.78 24.07 2.30
CA PRO A 583 13.08 25.00 1.22
C PRO A 583 14.29 24.57 0.37
N LYS A 584 15.17 23.71 0.90
CA LYS A 584 16.31 23.15 0.17
C LYS A 584 15.91 22.06 -0.83
N GLY A 585 14.69 21.53 -0.71
CA GLY A 585 14.17 20.50 -1.58
C GLY A 585 14.93 19.18 -1.52
N THR A 586 14.94 18.46 -2.63
CA THR A 586 15.60 17.17 -2.76
C THR A 586 17.13 17.33 -2.75
N GLN A 587 17.77 16.50 -1.96
CA GLN A 587 19.21 16.33 -1.95
C GLN A 587 19.58 15.00 -2.59
N TYR A 588 20.51 15.05 -3.55
CA TYR A 588 21.10 13.88 -4.20
C TYR A 588 22.46 13.56 -3.59
N GLU A 589 23.01 12.42 -3.93
CA GLU A 589 24.37 11.98 -3.60
C GLU A 589 24.68 12.05 -2.10
N LYS A 590 23.67 11.80 -1.26
CA LYS A 590 23.78 11.89 0.20
C LYS A 590 24.85 10.95 0.78
N HIS A 591 25.13 9.84 0.08
CA HIS A 591 26.19 8.92 0.46
C HIS A 591 27.60 9.55 0.38
N LEU A 592 27.79 10.59 -0.44
CA LEU A 592 29.07 11.31 -0.59
C LEU A 592 29.37 12.31 0.52
N ALA A 593 28.39 12.62 1.40
CA ALA A 593 28.60 13.55 2.49
C ALA A 593 29.80 13.13 3.34
N GLU A 594 30.81 14.02 3.50
CA GLU A 594 31.98 13.73 4.31
C GLU A 594 31.64 13.65 5.80
N VAL A 595 32.22 12.70 6.48
CA VAL A 595 32.05 12.43 7.90
C VAL A 595 33.43 12.42 8.57
N LYS A 596 33.56 13.16 9.68
CA LYS A 596 34.76 13.06 10.54
C LYS A 596 34.57 11.87 11.49
N PRO A 597 35.38 10.81 11.38
CA PRO A 597 35.29 9.68 12.29
C PRO A 597 35.57 10.12 13.73
N PRO A 598 34.89 9.54 14.72
CA PRO A 598 35.22 9.75 16.12
C PRO A 598 36.61 9.17 16.45
N GLU A 599 37.21 9.64 17.53
CA GLU A 599 38.47 9.08 18.04
C GLU A 599 38.32 7.59 18.38
N GLY A 600 39.32 6.79 17.98
CA GLY A 600 39.30 5.34 18.16
C GLY A 600 38.46 4.58 17.12
N ALA A 601 37.96 5.24 16.08
CA ALA A 601 37.28 4.55 14.99
C ALA A 601 38.23 3.64 14.21
N THR A 602 37.73 2.47 13.80
CA THR A 602 38.46 1.45 13.03
C THR A 602 37.93 1.34 11.62
N VAL A 603 38.79 1.02 10.66
CA VAL A 603 38.43 0.78 9.26
C VAL A 603 38.56 -0.70 8.93
N ASP A 604 37.47 -1.31 8.45
CA ASP A 604 37.51 -2.67 7.91
C ASP A 604 38.28 -2.64 6.56
N PRO A 605 39.39 -3.34 6.42
CA PRO A 605 40.21 -3.29 5.20
C PRO A 605 39.53 -3.93 3.98
N LYS A 606 38.53 -4.82 4.19
CA LYS A 606 37.84 -5.54 3.13
C LYS A 606 36.71 -4.71 2.51
N THR A 607 35.98 -3.99 3.35
CA THR A 607 34.78 -3.26 2.94
C THR A 607 34.96 -1.73 2.92
N GLY A 608 35.99 -1.21 3.61
CA GLY A 608 36.14 0.22 3.86
C GLY A 608 35.19 0.76 4.95
N SER A 609 34.38 -0.09 5.59
CA SER A 609 33.44 0.32 6.64
C SER A 609 34.21 0.93 7.83
N VAL A 610 33.81 2.11 8.27
CA VAL A 610 34.37 2.81 9.43
C VAL A 610 33.41 2.64 10.61
N LYS A 611 33.89 2.03 11.70
CA LYS A 611 33.11 1.78 12.92
C LYS A 611 33.70 2.50 14.11
N ASP A 612 32.86 3.04 14.98
CA ASP A 612 33.27 3.60 16.26
C ASP A 612 33.75 2.50 17.25
N LYS A 613 34.18 2.92 18.42
CA LYS A 613 34.64 2.03 19.51
C LYS A 613 33.60 1.01 19.95
N ASP A 614 32.31 1.28 19.75
CA ASP A 614 31.18 0.43 20.11
C ASP A 614 30.75 -0.48 18.95
N GLY A 615 31.49 -0.47 17.84
CA GLY A 615 31.23 -1.26 16.66
C GLY A 615 30.11 -0.73 15.76
N LYS A 616 29.60 0.47 16.02
CA LYS A 616 28.56 1.11 15.23
C LYS A 616 29.16 1.73 13.96
N LEU A 617 28.54 1.47 12.81
CA LEU A 617 28.92 2.07 11.53
C LEU A 617 28.76 3.60 11.58
N VAL A 618 29.83 4.33 11.27
CA VAL A 618 29.87 5.81 11.22
C VAL A 618 30.12 6.34 9.81
N GLY A 619 30.60 5.50 8.90
CA GLY A 619 30.84 5.87 7.51
C GLY A 619 31.58 4.82 6.72
N VAL A 620 32.02 5.19 5.52
CA VAL A 620 32.80 4.35 4.60
C VAL A 620 33.99 5.14 4.10
N LYS A 621 35.20 4.54 4.17
CA LYS A 621 36.39 5.10 3.58
C LYS A 621 36.44 4.78 2.08
N VAL A 622 36.46 5.84 1.25
CA VAL A 622 36.64 5.76 -0.19
C VAL A 622 37.79 6.71 -0.57
N GLY A 623 38.85 6.18 -1.13
CA GLY A 623 40.13 6.95 -1.28
C GLY A 623 40.65 7.41 0.07
N ASP A 624 40.99 8.70 0.19
CA ASP A 624 41.53 9.29 1.42
C ASP A 624 40.45 9.85 2.35
N LYS A 625 39.18 9.83 1.96
CA LYS A 625 38.08 10.43 2.72
C LYS A 625 37.15 9.39 3.32
N VAL A 626 36.50 9.77 4.40
CA VAL A 626 35.39 9.01 4.98
C VAL A 626 34.10 9.71 4.64
N HIS A 627 33.20 8.94 4.03
CA HIS A 627 31.88 9.40 3.61
C HIS A 627 30.80 8.74 4.44
N LYS A 628 29.60 9.35 4.45
CA LYS A 628 28.43 8.81 5.13
C LYS A 628 28.07 7.39 4.68
N GLY A 629 28.15 7.11 3.37
CA GLY A 629 27.76 5.85 2.78
C GLY A 629 26.25 5.59 2.83
N PHE A 630 25.88 4.33 2.62
CA PHE A 630 24.51 3.83 2.66
C PHE A 630 24.19 3.24 4.04
N ALA A 631 22.91 3.14 4.41
CA ALA A 631 22.50 2.62 5.71
C ALA A 631 22.42 1.07 5.74
N THR A 632 23.26 0.39 5.00
CA THR A 632 23.50 -1.06 5.04
C THR A 632 24.46 -1.41 6.17
N PRO A 633 24.57 -2.69 6.57
CA PRO A 633 25.57 -3.12 7.57
C PRO A 633 27.01 -2.77 7.21
N THR A 634 27.35 -2.73 5.90
CA THR A 634 28.68 -2.42 5.39
C THR A 634 28.89 -0.94 5.05
N GLY A 635 27.82 -0.14 5.02
CA GLY A 635 27.83 1.23 4.52
C GLY A 635 27.89 1.34 2.99
N LYS A 636 27.92 0.21 2.28
CA LYS A 636 27.91 0.09 0.81
C LYS A 636 26.67 -0.65 0.32
N LEU A 637 26.42 -0.60 -0.97
CA LEU A 637 25.38 -1.41 -1.61
C LEU A 637 25.79 -2.90 -1.58
N GLU A 638 24.86 -3.80 -1.23
CA GLU A 638 25.19 -5.20 -0.99
C GLU A 638 24.70 -6.12 -2.12
N PHE A 639 25.62 -6.56 -3.00
CA PHE A 639 25.38 -7.68 -3.92
C PHE A 639 25.36 -9.02 -3.17
N PHE A 640 26.20 -9.15 -2.14
CA PHE A 640 26.19 -10.25 -1.17
C PHE A 640 25.94 -9.66 0.21
N SER A 641 24.98 -10.19 0.93
CA SER A 641 24.65 -9.77 2.30
C SER A 641 25.06 -10.82 3.31
N GLU A 642 26.15 -10.58 4.03
CA GLU A 642 26.60 -11.45 5.12
C GLU A 642 25.55 -11.54 6.23
N SER A 643 24.83 -10.43 6.47
CA SER A 643 23.75 -10.37 7.45
C SER A 643 22.58 -11.31 7.10
N LEU A 644 22.28 -11.55 5.83
CA LEU A 644 21.27 -12.53 5.43
C LEU A 644 21.83 -13.95 5.42
N ALA A 645 23.07 -14.12 4.90
CA ALA A 645 23.73 -15.44 4.85
C ALA A 645 23.90 -16.08 6.23
N SER A 646 23.99 -15.27 7.30
CA SER A 646 24.08 -15.75 8.69
C SER A 646 22.74 -16.17 9.28
N LYS A 647 21.62 -16.02 8.57
CA LYS A 647 20.25 -16.26 9.08
C LYS A 647 19.60 -17.44 8.39
N LYS A 648 18.50 -17.91 9.02
CA LYS A 648 17.59 -18.91 8.49
C LYS A 648 16.22 -18.26 8.28
N ASP A 649 15.48 -18.75 7.32
CA ASP A 649 14.09 -18.38 7.10
C ASP A 649 13.18 -18.96 8.23
N ILE A 650 11.88 -18.63 8.21
CA ILE A 650 10.91 -19.14 9.22
C ILE A 650 10.83 -20.67 9.23
N ASN A 651 11.14 -21.35 8.13
CA ASN A 651 11.13 -22.80 7.97
C ASN A 651 12.44 -23.46 8.42
N GLY A 652 13.46 -22.66 8.79
CA GLY A 652 14.78 -23.15 9.24
C GLY A 652 15.78 -23.36 8.10
N ASN A 653 15.45 -22.98 6.86
CA ASN A 653 16.35 -23.08 5.72
C ASN A 653 17.37 -21.94 5.75
N PRO A 654 18.67 -22.20 5.43
CA PRO A 654 19.65 -21.12 5.27
C PRO A 654 19.27 -20.18 4.13
N ILE A 655 19.49 -18.88 4.34
CA ILE A 655 19.23 -17.85 3.33
C ILE A 655 20.52 -17.60 2.55
N ASP A 656 20.41 -17.58 1.20
CA ASP A 656 21.54 -17.18 0.38
C ASP A 656 21.83 -15.67 0.54
N GLY A 657 23.08 -15.33 0.79
CA GLY A 657 23.54 -13.94 0.85
C GLY A 657 23.49 -13.24 -0.50
N LEU A 658 23.56 -13.98 -1.62
CA LEU A 658 23.30 -13.48 -2.96
C LEU A 658 21.81 -13.31 -3.22
N PRO A 659 21.38 -12.47 -4.18
CA PRO A 659 20.02 -12.46 -4.72
C PRO A 659 19.81 -13.69 -5.63
N ALA A 660 19.90 -14.88 -5.03
CA ALA A 660 19.86 -16.14 -5.75
C ALA A 660 18.45 -16.42 -6.29
N TYR A 661 18.39 -17.06 -7.48
CA TYR A 661 17.13 -17.50 -8.02
C TYR A 661 16.47 -18.55 -7.11
N THR A 662 15.27 -18.24 -6.69
CA THR A 662 14.42 -19.15 -5.91
C THR A 662 13.11 -19.37 -6.67
N PRO A 663 12.72 -20.59 -6.96
CA PRO A 663 11.42 -20.87 -7.57
C PRO A 663 10.29 -20.52 -6.59
N ARG A 664 9.11 -20.27 -7.13
CA ARG A 664 7.89 -20.11 -6.31
C ARG A 664 7.40 -21.46 -5.77
N ASP A 665 6.55 -21.46 -4.76
CA ASP A 665 6.05 -22.69 -4.13
C ASP A 665 5.04 -23.45 -5.02
N TRP A 666 4.21 -22.75 -5.78
CA TRP A 666 3.16 -23.35 -6.63
C TRP A 666 3.29 -22.96 -8.09
N TYR A 667 3.28 -23.97 -8.94
CA TYR A 667 3.24 -23.85 -10.40
C TYR A 667 1.93 -24.44 -10.92
N PRO A 668 1.47 -24.02 -12.13
CA PRO A 668 0.39 -24.69 -12.83
C PRO A 668 0.68 -26.18 -13.01
N ASP A 669 -0.36 -26.98 -12.85
CA ASP A 669 -0.40 -28.42 -13.07
C ASP A 669 -1.63 -28.81 -13.91
N ASP A 670 -1.80 -30.11 -14.18
CA ASP A 670 -2.95 -30.60 -14.98
C ASP A 670 -4.30 -30.28 -14.32
N LYS A 671 -4.36 -30.15 -13.00
CA LYS A 671 -5.58 -29.85 -12.25
C LYS A 671 -5.91 -28.38 -12.20
N PHE A 672 -4.87 -27.53 -12.03
CA PHE A 672 -4.97 -26.08 -11.91
C PHE A 672 -3.99 -25.39 -12.86
N PRO A 673 -4.31 -25.36 -14.20
CA PRO A 673 -3.35 -25.07 -15.25
C PRO A 673 -3.02 -23.56 -15.43
N LEU A 674 -3.64 -22.65 -14.66
CA LEU A 674 -3.49 -21.21 -14.85
C LEU A 674 -3.04 -20.53 -13.57
N PHE A 675 -2.08 -19.60 -13.68
CA PHE A 675 -1.75 -18.68 -12.60
C PHE A 675 -2.90 -17.72 -12.34
N LEU A 676 -3.20 -17.44 -11.06
CA LEU A 676 -4.15 -16.38 -10.69
C LEU A 676 -3.39 -15.16 -10.16
N ILE A 677 -3.67 -13.99 -10.72
CA ILE A 677 -3.15 -12.70 -10.24
C ILE A 677 -4.28 -11.74 -9.93
N ASN A 678 -3.94 -10.67 -9.22
CA ASN A 678 -4.83 -9.53 -9.00
C ASN A 678 -4.10 -8.20 -9.18
N TRP A 679 -4.87 -7.14 -9.43
CA TRP A 679 -4.36 -5.79 -9.58
C TRP A 679 -5.34 -4.75 -9.02
N LYS A 680 -4.93 -3.47 -9.02
CA LYS A 680 -5.75 -2.32 -8.61
C LYS A 680 -6.07 -1.44 -9.81
N GLU A 681 -7.27 -0.88 -9.80
CA GLU A 681 -7.69 0.16 -10.75
C GLU A 681 -7.66 1.55 -10.11
N SER A 682 -7.66 2.60 -10.93
CA SER A 682 -7.51 3.99 -10.45
C SER A 682 -8.72 4.51 -9.66
N HIS A 683 -9.89 3.97 -9.89
CA HIS A 683 -11.16 4.44 -9.31
C HIS A 683 -11.59 3.68 -8.05
N HIS A 684 -10.98 2.53 -7.71
CA HIS A 684 -11.25 1.82 -6.46
C HIS A 684 -10.00 1.61 -5.59
N THR A 685 -10.18 1.43 -4.28
CA THR A 685 -9.11 1.16 -3.32
C THR A 685 -9.45 -0.01 -2.42
N HIS A 686 -8.71 -1.12 -2.55
CA HIS A 686 -8.86 -2.32 -1.72
C HIS A 686 -10.34 -2.72 -1.57
N SER A 687 -10.81 -2.94 -0.33
CA SER A 687 -12.21 -3.19 0.01
C SER A 687 -12.95 -1.94 0.53
N ARG A 688 -12.44 -0.72 0.30
CA ARG A 688 -12.88 0.50 1.01
C ARG A 688 -13.89 1.37 0.27
N THR A 689 -13.89 1.34 -1.06
CA THR A 689 -14.59 2.36 -1.88
C THR A 689 -15.80 1.83 -2.64
N PHE A 690 -16.17 0.57 -2.42
CA PHE A 690 -17.20 -0.09 -3.23
C PHE A 690 -18.65 0.30 -2.86
N ASN A 691 -18.89 0.89 -1.68
CA ASN A 691 -20.20 1.47 -1.39
C ASN A 691 -20.39 2.90 -1.93
N ASN A 692 -19.35 3.48 -2.52
CA ASN A 692 -19.42 4.81 -3.11
C ASN A 692 -20.10 4.75 -4.49
N PRO A 693 -21.31 5.31 -4.66
CA PRO A 693 -22.08 5.16 -5.90
C PRO A 693 -21.38 5.80 -7.10
N TYR A 694 -20.72 6.95 -6.92
CA TYR A 694 -19.99 7.64 -7.98
C TYR A 694 -18.86 6.76 -8.56
N LEU A 695 -18.14 6.03 -7.72
CA LEU A 695 -17.06 5.15 -8.17
C LEU A 695 -17.60 3.86 -8.78
N MET A 696 -18.72 3.36 -8.27
CA MET A 696 -19.40 2.18 -8.81
C MET A 696 -20.08 2.43 -10.15
N GLU A 697 -20.38 3.67 -10.53
CA GLU A 697 -20.80 4.01 -11.90
C GLU A 697 -19.65 3.83 -12.90
N ILE A 698 -18.41 4.06 -12.49
CA ILE A 698 -17.23 3.86 -13.36
C ILE A 698 -16.98 2.36 -13.57
N GLN A 699 -17.01 1.58 -12.49
CA GLN A 699 -16.86 0.12 -12.54
C GLN A 699 -17.57 -0.53 -11.35
N ASN A 700 -18.59 -1.32 -11.62
CA ASN A 700 -19.42 -1.99 -10.62
C ASN A 700 -19.20 -3.50 -10.55
N TRP A 701 -18.26 -4.05 -11.33
CA TRP A 701 -17.97 -5.50 -11.37
C TRP A 701 -16.53 -5.77 -11.76
N ASN A 702 -15.88 -6.74 -11.13
CA ASN A 702 -14.59 -7.26 -11.57
C ASN A 702 -14.80 -8.47 -12.48
N ARG A 703 -14.40 -8.34 -13.74
CA ARG A 703 -14.43 -9.45 -14.71
C ARG A 703 -13.07 -10.15 -14.71
N LEU A 704 -13.07 -11.50 -14.81
CA LEU A 704 -11.83 -12.26 -14.90
C LEU A 704 -11.22 -12.08 -16.29
N ALA A 705 -10.07 -11.43 -16.37
CA ALA A 705 -9.30 -11.35 -17.61
C ALA A 705 -8.69 -12.73 -17.91
N ILE A 706 -8.88 -13.17 -19.15
CA ILE A 706 -8.35 -14.40 -19.72
C ILE A 706 -7.83 -14.11 -21.11
N ASN A 707 -6.66 -14.65 -21.46
CA ASN A 707 -6.09 -14.49 -22.78
C ASN A 707 -6.99 -15.10 -23.87
N ASP A 708 -7.09 -14.48 -25.04
CA ASP A 708 -7.95 -14.90 -26.14
C ASP A 708 -7.62 -16.31 -26.65
N VAL A 709 -6.32 -16.67 -26.72
CA VAL A 709 -5.87 -18.01 -27.10
C VAL A 709 -6.32 -19.06 -26.06
N THR A 710 -6.21 -18.73 -24.78
CA THR A 710 -6.60 -19.62 -23.68
C THR A 710 -8.12 -19.74 -23.60
N ALA A 711 -8.84 -18.63 -23.74
CA ALA A 711 -10.31 -18.61 -23.80
C ALA A 711 -10.82 -19.47 -24.96
N GLY A 712 -10.23 -19.37 -26.15
CA GLY A 712 -10.56 -20.18 -27.30
C GLY A 712 -10.39 -21.68 -27.05
N LYS A 713 -9.29 -22.11 -26.42
CA LYS A 713 -9.04 -23.50 -26.03
C LYS A 713 -10.09 -24.06 -25.06
N LEU A 714 -10.60 -23.18 -24.17
CA LEU A 714 -11.61 -23.53 -23.16
C LEU A 714 -13.06 -23.32 -23.64
N GLY A 715 -13.27 -22.86 -24.90
CA GLY A 715 -14.60 -22.55 -25.44
C GLY A 715 -15.30 -21.38 -24.74
N ILE A 716 -14.54 -20.46 -24.10
CA ILE A 716 -15.04 -19.31 -23.35
C ILE A 716 -15.08 -18.06 -24.27
N GLN A 717 -16.19 -17.34 -24.24
CA GLN A 717 -16.39 -16.08 -24.95
C GLN A 717 -16.40 -14.90 -23.99
N ASP A 718 -16.18 -13.69 -24.50
CA ASP A 718 -16.28 -12.47 -23.70
C ASP A 718 -17.70 -12.30 -23.12
N GLY A 719 -17.81 -12.10 -21.81
CA GLY A 719 -19.08 -11.97 -21.11
C GLY A 719 -19.67 -13.28 -20.59
N ASP A 720 -19.11 -14.45 -20.93
CA ASP A 720 -19.60 -15.72 -20.40
C ASP A 720 -19.50 -15.78 -18.87
N GLU A 721 -20.49 -16.40 -18.25
CA GLU A 721 -20.40 -16.83 -16.85
C GLU A 721 -19.51 -18.07 -16.78
N ILE A 722 -18.52 -18.03 -15.89
CA ILE A 722 -17.50 -19.05 -15.74
C ILE A 722 -17.31 -19.42 -14.27
N TRP A 723 -16.87 -20.65 -14.03
CA TRP A 723 -16.35 -21.09 -12.75
C TRP A 723 -14.85 -20.84 -12.69
N VAL A 724 -14.39 -20.32 -11.53
CA VAL A 724 -12.99 -20.24 -11.12
C VAL A 724 -12.84 -21.12 -9.90
N GLU A 725 -11.85 -22.02 -9.91
CA GLU A 725 -11.63 -22.96 -8.81
C GLU A 725 -10.14 -23.10 -8.51
N SER A 726 -9.80 -23.05 -7.22
CA SER A 726 -8.49 -23.34 -6.65
C SER A 726 -8.60 -24.45 -5.60
N PRO A 727 -7.50 -24.95 -5.02
CA PRO A 727 -7.56 -25.87 -3.88
C PRO A 727 -8.32 -25.31 -2.66
N TYR A 728 -8.48 -23.98 -2.58
CA TYR A 728 -8.99 -23.26 -1.39
C TYR A 728 -10.39 -22.71 -1.55
N GLY A 729 -10.87 -22.55 -2.79
CA GLY A 729 -12.19 -21.98 -3.04
C GLY A 729 -12.65 -22.09 -4.48
N LYS A 730 -13.96 -21.93 -4.64
CA LYS A 730 -14.64 -21.95 -5.94
C LYS A 730 -15.71 -20.86 -5.98
N ALA A 731 -15.79 -20.10 -7.06
CA ALA A 731 -16.85 -19.12 -7.29
C ALA A 731 -17.09 -18.87 -8.78
N LYS A 732 -18.26 -18.27 -9.07
CA LYS A 732 -18.60 -17.77 -10.40
C LYS A 732 -17.95 -16.40 -10.65
N ALA A 733 -17.63 -16.15 -11.91
CA ALA A 733 -17.13 -14.88 -12.41
C ALA A 733 -17.66 -14.63 -13.83
N ILE A 734 -17.47 -13.42 -14.33
CA ILE A 734 -17.74 -13.05 -15.72
C ILE A 734 -16.40 -12.96 -16.45
N ALA A 735 -16.28 -13.63 -17.58
CA ALA A 735 -15.07 -13.60 -18.40
C ALA A 735 -14.88 -12.24 -19.09
N ARG A 736 -13.62 -11.79 -19.15
CA ARG A 736 -13.14 -10.71 -20.01
C ARG A 736 -12.05 -11.26 -20.91
N VAL A 737 -12.38 -11.57 -22.15
CA VAL A 737 -11.41 -12.08 -23.12
C VAL A 737 -10.56 -10.92 -23.64
N THR A 738 -9.23 -11.06 -23.59
CA THR A 738 -8.31 -9.97 -23.95
C THR A 738 -6.93 -10.51 -24.33
N GLN A 739 -6.23 -9.83 -25.23
CA GLN A 739 -4.80 -10.06 -25.51
C GLN A 739 -3.86 -9.44 -24.47
N GLY A 740 -4.37 -8.58 -23.61
CA GLY A 740 -3.61 -7.84 -22.62
C GLY A 740 -3.25 -8.64 -21.35
N ILE A 741 -3.18 -9.98 -21.42
CA ILE A 741 -2.74 -10.83 -20.32
C ILE A 741 -1.95 -12.02 -20.87
N HIS A 742 -0.92 -12.47 -20.12
CA HIS A 742 -0.14 -13.64 -20.52
C HIS A 742 -1.03 -14.89 -20.70
N PRO A 743 -0.81 -15.75 -21.73
CA PRO A 743 -1.68 -16.90 -22.00
C PRO A 743 -1.84 -17.91 -20.86
N GLU A 744 -0.85 -18.06 -20.00
CA GLU A 744 -0.92 -18.96 -18.83
C GLU A 744 -1.49 -18.27 -17.57
N VAL A 745 -2.02 -17.05 -17.69
CA VAL A 745 -2.44 -16.24 -16.55
C VAL A 745 -3.90 -15.82 -16.68
N VAL A 746 -4.61 -15.84 -15.56
CA VAL A 746 -5.91 -15.19 -15.39
C VAL A 746 -5.86 -14.25 -14.20
N GLY A 747 -6.71 -13.24 -14.19
CA GLY A 747 -6.72 -12.31 -13.08
C GLY A 747 -7.84 -11.28 -13.12
N TRP A 748 -7.97 -10.54 -12.03
CA TRP A 748 -9.00 -9.53 -11.86
C TRP A 748 -8.62 -8.40 -10.90
N GLN A 749 -9.45 -7.41 -10.87
CA GLN A 749 -9.34 -6.35 -9.89
C GLN A 749 -9.62 -6.88 -8.48
N HIS A 750 -8.72 -6.54 -7.54
CA HIS A 750 -8.83 -6.82 -6.12
C HIS A 750 -9.92 -5.98 -5.44
N GLY A 751 -10.57 -6.55 -4.41
CA GLY A 751 -11.40 -5.85 -3.44
C GLY A 751 -12.91 -5.94 -3.66
N PHE A 752 -13.39 -6.54 -4.73
CA PHE A 752 -14.82 -6.84 -4.96
C PHE A 752 -15.31 -8.05 -4.14
N GLY A 753 -16.59 -8.38 -4.29
CA GLY A 753 -17.22 -9.58 -3.72
C GLY A 753 -17.74 -9.37 -2.31
N HIS A 754 -18.14 -8.13 -1.99
CA HIS A 754 -18.77 -7.78 -0.73
C HIS A 754 -20.13 -8.47 -0.58
N TRP A 755 -20.37 -9.08 0.58
CA TRP A 755 -21.69 -9.56 0.99
C TRP A 755 -22.28 -8.77 2.17
N GLY A 756 -21.45 -8.05 2.93
CA GLY A 756 -21.77 -6.99 3.86
C GLY A 756 -21.56 -5.61 3.24
N PHE A 757 -20.97 -4.70 3.95
CA PHE A 757 -20.41 -3.39 3.62
C PHE A 757 -21.42 -2.28 3.33
N GLY A 758 -22.45 -2.48 2.56
CA GLY A 758 -23.49 -1.48 2.22
C GLY A 758 -24.25 -1.87 0.96
N LYS A 759 -25.32 -1.14 0.67
CA LYS A 759 -26.30 -1.50 -0.37
C LYS A 759 -25.72 -1.46 -1.77
N VAL A 760 -24.78 -0.54 -2.02
CA VAL A 760 -24.17 -0.35 -3.35
C VAL A 760 -23.14 -1.43 -3.64
N ALA A 761 -22.35 -1.83 -2.64
CA ALA A 761 -21.29 -2.84 -2.77
C ALA A 761 -21.81 -4.28 -2.77
N LYS A 762 -22.90 -4.53 -2.03
CA LYS A 762 -23.39 -5.89 -1.75
C LYS A 762 -23.71 -6.67 -3.01
N GLY A 763 -23.14 -7.89 -3.11
CA GLY A 763 -23.38 -8.81 -4.21
C GLY A 763 -22.71 -8.43 -5.53
N LYS A 764 -21.78 -7.47 -5.54
CA LYS A 764 -21.08 -7.04 -6.74
C LYS A 764 -19.71 -7.70 -6.86
N GLY A 765 -19.50 -8.40 -7.97
CA GLY A 765 -18.22 -9.04 -8.31
C GLY A 765 -17.86 -10.24 -7.44
N THR A 766 -16.60 -10.65 -7.51
CA THR A 766 -16.06 -11.85 -6.86
C THR A 766 -14.84 -11.47 -6.00
N ALA A 767 -14.80 -11.97 -4.75
CA ALA A 767 -13.69 -11.75 -3.84
C ALA A 767 -12.50 -12.64 -4.23
N ASP A 768 -11.35 -12.05 -4.48
CA ASP A 768 -10.12 -12.76 -4.85
C ASP A 768 -9.46 -13.51 -3.68
N GLY A 769 -9.63 -13.03 -2.46
CA GLY A 769 -9.04 -13.63 -1.25
C GLY A 769 -9.47 -15.07 -0.98
N GLN A 770 -10.69 -15.47 -1.42
CA GLN A 770 -11.20 -16.82 -1.18
C GLN A 770 -10.45 -17.93 -1.93
N PHE A 771 -9.71 -17.59 -2.99
CA PHE A 771 -8.95 -18.56 -3.78
C PHE A 771 -7.52 -18.75 -3.26
N ASN A 772 -7.04 -17.85 -2.41
CA ASN A 772 -5.64 -17.78 -1.99
C ASN A 772 -5.36 -18.60 -0.72
N VAL A 773 -4.10 -19.00 -0.59
CA VAL A 773 -3.56 -19.66 0.59
C VAL A 773 -3.24 -18.63 1.70
N THR A 774 -3.51 -19.00 2.96
CA THR A 774 -3.10 -18.19 4.13
C THR A 774 -1.66 -18.51 4.49
N LYS A 775 -0.71 -17.94 3.74
CA LYS A 775 0.75 -18.12 3.91
C LYS A 775 1.50 -16.83 3.66
N SER A 776 2.77 -16.83 4.06
CA SER A 776 3.69 -15.68 3.96
C SER A 776 4.98 -16.03 3.24
N ASP A 777 5.63 -15.00 2.64
CA ASP A 777 7.03 -15.09 2.24
C ASP A 777 7.90 -15.47 3.45
N PRO A 778 8.78 -16.46 3.34
CA PRO A 778 9.48 -17.01 4.51
C PRO A 778 10.56 -16.11 5.10
N ILE A 779 10.95 -15.04 4.40
CA ILE A 779 12.01 -14.10 4.83
C ILE A 779 11.42 -12.82 5.42
N SER A 780 10.43 -12.22 4.75
CA SER A 780 9.85 -10.93 5.14
C SER A 780 8.54 -11.05 5.91
N GLY A 781 7.85 -12.19 5.81
CA GLY A 781 6.50 -12.36 6.34
C GLY A 781 5.41 -11.71 5.49
N MET A 782 5.69 -11.29 4.27
CA MET A 782 4.69 -10.71 3.35
C MET A 782 3.61 -11.73 2.99
N ALA A 783 2.35 -11.34 3.08
CA ALA A 783 1.23 -12.20 2.70
C ALA A 783 1.21 -12.54 1.20
N LEU A 784 0.94 -13.80 0.86
CA LEU A 784 0.97 -14.33 -0.51
C LEU A 784 -0.37 -14.10 -1.22
N HIS A 785 -0.53 -12.97 -1.92
CA HIS A 785 -1.77 -12.63 -2.62
C HIS A 785 -1.85 -13.14 -4.06
N LYS A 786 -0.76 -13.68 -4.63
CA LYS A 786 -0.65 -14.04 -6.05
C LYS A 786 0.01 -15.41 -6.27
N GLU A 787 0.01 -16.26 -5.25
CA GLU A 787 0.77 -17.51 -5.26
C GLU A 787 -0.04 -18.73 -5.75
N VAL A 788 -1.36 -18.60 -5.90
CA VAL A 788 -2.24 -19.74 -6.23
C VAL A 788 -2.36 -19.97 -7.74
N CYS A 789 -2.65 -21.24 -8.11
CA CYS A 789 -3.07 -21.62 -9.45
C CYS A 789 -4.55 -22.05 -9.45
N VAL A 790 -5.21 -21.88 -10.59
CA VAL A 790 -6.65 -22.13 -10.76
C VAL A 790 -6.96 -22.88 -12.05
N LYS A 791 -8.14 -23.52 -12.09
CA LYS A 791 -8.80 -23.91 -13.33
C LYS A 791 -10.00 -22.99 -13.58
N VAL A 792 -10.27 -22.76 -14.85
CA VAL A 792 -11.40 -21.96 -15.34
C VAL A 792 -12.19 -22.75 -16.35
N TYR A 793 -13.52 -22.75 -16.23
CA TYR A 793 -14.40 -23.47 -17.15
C TYR A 793 -15.78 -22.82 -17.18
N LYS A 794 -16.53 -23.08 -18.25
CA LYS A 794 -17.88 -22.54 -18.45
C LYS A 794 -18.83 -22.95 -17.31
N ALA A 795 -19.71 -22.03 -16.84
CA ALA A 795 -20.68 -22.28 -15.78
C ALA A 795 -21.90 -23.07 -16.25
#